data_7fa099036bdfa8ee9356a095a021e6be
#
_entry.id   7fa099036bdfa8ee9356a095a021e6be
#
_cell.length_a   1.000
_cell.length_b   1.000
_cell.length_c   1.000
_cell.angle_alpha   90.00
_cell.angle_beta   90.00
_cell.angle_gamma   90.00
#
_symmetry.space_group_name_H-M   'P 1'
#
loop_
_entity.id
_entity.type
_entity.pdbx_description
1 polymer ?
#
loop_
_entity_poly.entity_id
_entity_poly.type
_entity_poly.pdbx_seq_one_letter_code
_entity_poly.pdbx_strand_id
1 'polypeptide(L)'
;MATLRSNISTAMYNIRQFRGLNEAESGDTALRDGEASIMRNFRITDSGALTPRGALRKYVQLGNAYNKLGRYDISLEKDDIILIQDRWSTSETALQLYSTYTYENGRIDVSGEPIAALYSGTGAINIPSSDLNNNAYCKIGEDVYLYGGTVASNSYVILNKMYPTGKVQALWKGHIEDNDTGFYAVANHRLWRLVWFTDLETYSSFDIPGVYIEGDAHLFGFAGKLYILTGNDYLCWDGEEVKSVEGYIPCVLTACTPANGSGTAYERINNLTLKRKCRYNADGEATVYKVLEQGVTILEVRVNGELQTEGTDYTKSTSQVTFTTAPAAGTENVEIIYQIDGEETVAKEFTAHGGNGEAFKFAEANYGMELAEIKVFKYTTGEQGYYEEVSPANYTVINNSVVQLWDRANSGQKVKIEYRFKTPREKVLAMKYSEFFNGTNENRVFLYGDGTNKVIYSGLDENGQPTAEYFPDLNECRIGVDTSPVTALVKHYNRLLVFKDNEAYSIYYDILSLADGSATAGFYVSAINKSIGCCAEAQAVLVENRVRTLDGADIYEWRATSSAGNITLDQRNASRISQRVQDTLSSFDLRNGILYYDKARHEFYCISGDKALVQNVEADAWYAYTDFPVTCMLALDDRLVCGLADGHIAILDRDAEIDFKTEWVSGSLDFNKPYALKNSTQIWVQIKPERSRKLNISVETENGMKLEGRVSTSPAGAANPTLTVRMKPRKFIRYKLGVEALNRLTLLGANINVSYSTNIK
;
A
#
# COMPACT_ATOMS: atom_id res chain seq x y z
N MET A 1 -23.18 -78.34 10.76
CA MET A 1 -22.86 -77.02 10.20
C MET A 1 -22.82 -76.02 11.33
N ALA A 2 -21.62 -75.65 11.78
CA ALA A 2 -21.47 -74.63 12.80
C ALA A 2 -21.60 -73.26 12.11
N THR A 3 -22.63 -72.55 12.39
CA THR A 3 -22.82 -71.13 11.96
C THR A 3 -21.81 -70.32 12.68
N LEU A 4 -20.71 -69.96 12.00
CA LEU A 4 -19.80 -68.91 12.41
C LEU A 4 -20.60 -67.63 12.57
N ARG A 5 -21.03 -67.30 13.80
CA ARG A 5 -21.48 -65.96 14.14
C ARG A 5 -20.27 -65.03 13.97
N SER A 6 -20.26 -64.25 12.91
CA SER A 6 -19.30 -63.16 12.78
C SER A 6 -19.51 -62.21 13.96
N ASN A 7 -18.54 -62.10 14.85
CA ASN A 7 -18.53 -61.11 15.90
C ASN A 7 -18.38 -59.71 15.23
N ILE A 8 -19.50 -59.06 14.94
CA ILE A 8 -19.53 -57.66 14.47
C ILE A 8 -19.35 -56.79 15.71
N SER A 9 -18.19 -56.25 15.91
CA SER A 9 -17.97 -55.23 16.93
C SER A 9 -18.37 -53.87 16.37
N THR A 10 -19.17 -53.12 17.09
CA THR A 10 -19.59 -51.77 16.74
C THR A 10 -18.88 -50.78 17.64
N ALA A 11 -18.34 -49.72 17.08
CA ALA A 11 -17.77 -48.64 17.81
C ALA A 11 -18.29 -47.29 17.30
N MET A 12 -18.33 -46.33 18.19
CA MET A 12 -18.68 -44.95 17.84
C MET A 12 -17.39 -44.11 17.79
N TYR A 13 -17.19 -43.45 16.68
CA TYR A 13 -16.09 -42.52 16.48
C TYR A 13 -16.62 -41.09 16.57
N ASN A 14 -15.97 -40.22 17.33
CA ASN A 14 -16.44 -38.89 17.64
C ASN A 14 -15.43 -37.84 17.23
N ILE A 15 -15.82 -36.88 16.39
CA ILE A 15 -15.13 -35.66 16.12
C ILE A 15 -15.76 -34.61 17.03
N ARG A 16 -15.07 -34.24 18.13
CA ARG A 16 -15.58 -33.30 19.15
C ARG A 16 -15.01 -31.90 19.00
N GLN A 17 -13.88 -31.78 18.35
CA GLN A 17 -13.21 -30.53 18.08
C GLN A 17 -12.69 -30.54 16.65
N PHE A 18 -12.99 -29.48 15.93
CA PHE A 18 -12.40 -29.23 14.63
C PHE A 18 -11.05 -28.53 14.82
N ARG A 19 -10.14 -28.85 13.94
CA ARG A 19 -8.80 -28.27 13.87
C ARG A 19 -8.58 -27.73 12.47
N GLY A 20 -7.55 -26.91 12.28
CA GLY A 20 -7.30 -26.26 11.02
C GLY A 20 -6.95 -27.19 9.86
N LEU A 21 -6.67 -26.55 8.75
CA LEU A 21 -6.13 -27.18 7.53
C LEU A 21 -4.72 -27.74 7.82
N ASN A 22 -4.47 -28.95 7.36
CA ASN A 22 -3.17 -29.58 7.41
C ASN A 22 -2.94 -30.40 6.13
N GLU A 23 -2.12 -29.89 5.25
CA GLU A 23 -1.74 -30.47 3.95
C GLU A 23 -0.35 -31.14 4.00
N ALA A 24 0.19 -31.41 5.19
CA ALA A 24 1.55 -31.98 5.32
C ALA A 24 1.67 -33.31 4.59
N GLU A 25 2.82 -33.53 3.97
CA GLU A 25 3.16 -34.65 3.07
C GLU A 25 2.96 -36.09 3.63
N SER A 26 2.76 -36.24 4.92
CA SER A 26 2.54 -37.56 5.54
C SER A 26 1.26 -38.28 5.09
N GLY A 27 0.56 -37.68 4.14
CA GLY A 27 -0.66 -38.18 3.54
C GLY A 27 -1.88 -38.03 4.47
N ASP A 28 -3.04 -38.13 3.89
CA ASP A 28 -4.34 -38.00 4.57
C ASP A 28 -4.53 -38.90 5.80
N THR A 29 -3.70 -39.92 5.98
CA THR A 29 -3.82 -40.91 7.06
C THR A 29 -3.09 -40.47 8.35
N ALA A 30 -2.20 -39.51 8.29
CA ALA A 30 -1.45 -39.02 9.44
C ALA A 30 -2.08 -37.77 10.09
N LEU A 31 -3.17 -37.27 9.55
CA LEU A 31 -3.88 -36.14 10.12
C LEU A 31 -4.51 -36.51 11.47
N ARG A 32 -4.46 -35.57 12.42
CA ARG A 32 -5.09 -35.74 13.73
C ARG A 32 -6.61 -35.65 13.62
N ASP A 33 -7.30 -36.22 14.57
CA ASP A 33 -8.76 -36.13 14.66
C ASP A 33 -9.21 -34.67 14.64
N GLY A 34 -10.09 -34.31 13.69
CA GLY A 34 -10.59 -32.95 13.50
C GLY A 34 -9.75 -32.06 12.61
N GLU A 35 -8.53 -32.44 12.21
CA GLU A 35 -7.79 -31.74 11.16
C GLU A 35 -8.44 -31.97 9.79
N ALA A 36 -8.36 -30.99 8.93
CA ALA A 36 -8.89 -31.03 7.57
C ALA A 36 -7.79 -31.23 6.53
N SER A 37 -8.03 -32.08 5.56
CA SER A 37 -7.23 -32.15 4.33
C SER A 37 -7.63 -31.06 3.32
N ILE A 38 -8.89 -30.57 3.42
CA ILE A 38 -9.40 -29.41 2.68
C ILE A 38 -10.24 -28.59 3.65
N MET A 39 -9.98 -27.28 3.73
CA MET A 39 -10.78 -26.36 4.52
C MET A 39 -10.89 -25.02 3.79
N ARG A 40 -12.05 -24.75 3.19
CA ARG A 40 -12.32 -23.53 2.43
C ARG A 40 -13.53 -22.80 2.99
N ASN A 41 -13.36 -21.50 3.22
CA ASN A 41 -14.40 -20.60 3.72
C ASN A 41 -15.07 -21.04 5.04
N PHE A 42 -14.37 -21.85 5.81
CA PHE A 42 -14.68 -22.17 7.18
C PHE A 42 -13.61 -21.60 8.12
N ARG A 43 -14.00 -21.35 9.35
CA ARG A 43 -13.13 -21.04 10.48
C ARG A 43 -13.51 -21.86 11.70
N ILE A 44 -12.65 -21.87 12.69
CA ILE A 44 -12.88 -22.56 13.96
C ILE A 44 -13.18 -21.50 15.01
N THR A 45 -14.18 -21.74 15.83
CA THR A 45 -14.49 -20.91 17.02
C THR A 45 -13.53 -21.27 18.16
N ASP A 46 -13.44 -20.44 19.19
CA ASP A 46 -12.62 -20.66 20.37
C ASP A 46 -12.97 -21.98 21.09
N SER A 47 -14.22 -22.42 20.99
CA SER A 47 -14.70 -23.71 21.50
C SER A 47 -14.35 -24.92 20.61
N GLY A 48 -13.68 -24.73 19.47
CA GLY A 48 -13.36 -25.78 18.53
C GLY A 48 -14.51 -26.21 17.59
N ALA A 49 -15.56 -25.38 17.47
CA ALA A 49 -16.65 -25.60 16.56
C ALA A 49 -16.35 -25.05 15.16
N LEU A 50 -16.88 -25.69 14.11
CA LEU A 50 -16.71 -25.29 12.72
C LEU A 50 -17.84 -24.33 12.31
N THR A 51 -17.50 -23.16 11.79
CA THR A 51 -18.47 -22.17 11.30
C THR A 51 -17.96 -21.53 10.01
N PRO A 52 -18.83 -21.14 9.06
CA PRO A 52 -18.41 -20.37 7.90
C PRO A 52 -17.67 -19.09 8.29
N ARG A 53 -16.77 -18.63 7.43
CA ARG A 53 -16.13 -17.32 7.57
C ARG A 53 -17.18 -16.20 7.51
N GLY A 54 -16.82 -14.99 7.90
CA GLY A 54 -17.65 -13.81 7.70
C GLY A 54 -17.86 -13.51 6.20
N ALA A 55 -19.00 -12.93 5.87
CA ALA A 55 -19.23 -12.37 4.55
C ALA A 55 -18.68 -10.95 4.45
N LEU A 56 -18.20 -10.56 3.27
CA LEU A 56 -17.76 -9.19 2.98
C LEU A 56 -19.02 -8.36 2.65
N ARG A 57 -19.58 -7.70 3.67
CA ARG A 57 -20.73 -6.82 3.49
C ARG A 57 -20.25 -5.50 2.92
N LYS A 58 -20.57 -5.24 1.65
CA LYS A 58 -20.22 -4.00 0.93
C LYS A 58 -21.11 -2.86 1.37
N TYR A 59 -20.54 -1.67 1.55
CA TYR A 59 -21.24 -0.45 1.97
C TYR A 59 -21.16 0.65 0.92
N VAL A 60 -19.99 1.20 0.67
CA VAL A 60 -19.79 2.31 -0.25
C VAL A 60 -18.71 1.96 -1.27
N GLN A 61 -18.93 2.33 -2.52
CA GLN A 61 -17.93 2.22 -3.58
C GLN A 61 -17.28 3.59 -3.77
N LEU A 62 -15.96 3.63 -3.63
CA LEU A 62 -15.18 4.85 -3.81
C LEU A 62 -14.87 5.06 -5.30
N GLY A 63 -14.93 6.33 -5.74
CA GLY A 63 -14.59 6.69 -7.13
C GLY A 63 -15.73 6.64 -8.11
N ASN A 64 -16.91 6.21 -7.70
CA ASN A 64 -18.11 6.36 -8.50
C ASN A 64 -19.10 7.24 -7.73
N ALA A 65 -18.81 8.54 -7.66
CA ALA A 65 -19.72 9.54 -7.07
C ALA A 65 -21.12 9.49 -7.69
N TYR A 66 -21.26 8.72 -8.78
CA TYR A 66 -22.47 8.55 -9.57
C TYR A 66 -23.30 7.32 -9.23
N ASN A 67 -22.83 6.41 -8.41
CA ASN A 67 -23.64 5.26 -8.03
C ASN A 67 -24.75 5.65 -7.06
N LYS A 68 -25.88 6.04 -7.65
CA LYS A 68 -27.26 5.93 -7.11
C LYS A 68 -27.62 6.62 -5.79
N LEU A 69 -26.68 6.98 -4.93
CA LEU A 69 -26.94 7.71 -3.69
C LEU A 69 -26.56 9.21 -3.77
N GLY A 70 -25.83 9.61 -4.78
CA GLY A 70 -25.25 10.94 -4.94
C GLY A 70 -26.21 12.06 -5.31
N ARG A 71 -27.52 11.87 -5.20
CA ARG A 71 -28.49 12.95 -5.38
C ARG A 71 -28.83 13.69 -4.09
N TYR A 72 -28.34 13.28 -2.97
CA TYR A 72 -28.58 13.89 -1.68
C TYR A 72 -27.28 14.50 -1.15
N ASP A 73 -27.26 15.81 -1.07
CA ASP A 73 -26.27 16.64 -0.36
C ASP A 73 -24.81 16.58 -0.86
N ILE A 74 -24.59 16.62 -2.17
CA ILE A 74 -23.43 17.34 -2.64
C ILE A 74 -23.81 18.81 -2.57
N SER A 75 -23.41 19.49 -1.51
CA SER A 75 -23.25 20.94 -1.58
C SER A 75 -22.26 21.15 -2.71
N LEU A 76 -22.73 21.71 -3.84
CA LEU A 76 -21.90 22.04 -4.98
C LEU A 76 -20.80 22.96 -4.47
N GLU A 77 -19.62 22.41 -4.23
CA GLU A 77 -18.46 23.22 -3.94
C GLU A 77 -18.15 24.05 -5.19
N LYS A 78 -17.58 25.21 -4.96
CA LYS A 78 -17.34 26.24 -5.97
C LYS A 78 -16.58 25.76 -7.22
N ASP A 79 -15.89 24.59 -7.10
CA ASP A 79 -15.10 23.97 -8.16
C ASP A 79 -15.90 22.99 -9.04
N ASP A 80 -17.11 22.60 -8.64
CA ASP A 80 -18.02 21.76 -9.42
C ASP A 80 -18.87 22.58 -10.40
N ILE A 81 -18.84 23.92 -10.28
CA ILE A 81 -19.52 24.84 -11.19
C ILE A 81 -18.50 25.46 -12.13
N ILE A 82 -18.40 24.93 -13.33
CA ILE A 82 -17.57 25.54 -14.38
C ILE A 82 -18.34 26.68 -15.03
N LEU A 83 -17.84 27.91 -14.82
CA LEU A 83 -18.28 29.10 -15.54
C LEU A 83 -17.86 28.95 -17.01
N ILE A 84 -18.82 28.70 -17.90
CA ILE A 84 -18.55 28.58 -19.34
C ILE A 84 -17.90 29.86 -19.89
N GLN A 85 -18.20 31.02 -19.32
CA GLN A 85 -17.67 32.29 -19.75
C GLN A 85 -16.17 32.51 -19.49
N ASP A 86 -15.60 31.99 -18.43
CA ASP A 86 -14.23 32.30 -18.05
C ASP A 86 -13.17 31.37 -18.66
N ARG A 87 -13.52 30.16 -19.04
CA ARG A 87 -12.57 29.21 -19.63
C ARG A 87 -12.65 29.09 -21.16
N TRP A 88 -13.70 29.61 -21.79
CA TRP A 88 -13.94 29.48 -23.23
C TRP A 88 -14.08 30.84 -23.90
N SER A 89 -13.00 31.58 -23.86
CA SER A 89 -12.94 32.93 -24.43
C SER A 89 -12.73 32.97 -25.93
N THR A 90 -12.67 31.81 -26.63
CA THR A 90 -12.48 31.77 -28.08
C THR A 90 -13.71 31.16 -28.77
N SER A 91 -14.19 31.84 -29.73
CA SER A 91 -15.45 31.64 -30.47
C SER A 91 -15.57 30.33 -31.27
N GLU A 92 -14.66 29.35 -31.09
CA GLU A 92 -14.61 28.17 -31.96
C GLU A 92 -14.66 26.80 -31.25
N THR A 93 -14.60 26.75 -29.93
CA THR A 93 -14.62 25.47 -29.20
C THR A 93 -15.91 25.25 -28.45
N ALA A 94 -16.76 24.37 -28.98
CA ALA A 94 -17.94 23.87 -28.28
C ALA A 94 -17.58 22.72 -27.33
N LEU A 95 -18.18 22.69 -26.13
CA LEU A 95 -18.14 21.51 -25.28
C LEU A 95 -19.03 20.44 -25.90
N GLN A 96 -18.44 19.36 -26.36
CA GLN A 96 -19.18 18.25 -26.94
C GLN A 96 -19.71 17.32 -25.87
N LEU A 97 -20.98 16.92 -25.99
CA LEU A 97 -21.62 15.95 -25.12
C LEU A 97 -21.76 14.60 -25.83
N TYR A 98 -21.46 13.55 -25.12
CA TYR A 98 -21.48 12.15 -25.59
C TYR A 98 -22.48 11.34 -24.77
N SER A 99 -23.11 10.34 -25.38
CA SER A 99 -24.08 9.47 -24.71
C SER A 99 -23.41 8.35 -23.90
N THR A 100 -22.14 8.05 -24.18
CA THR A 100 -21.40 6.95 -23.61
C THR A 100 -19.97 7.33 -23.26
N TYR A 101 -19.37 6.53 -22.37
CA TYR A 101 -17.97 6.61 -22.05
C TYR A 101 -17.36 5.21 -22.03
N THR A 102 -16.05 5.13 -22.18
CA THR A 102 -15.27 3.89 -22.02
C THR A 102 -14.41 3.97 -20.77
N TYR A 103 -14.13 2.82 -20.21
CA TYR A 103 -13.17 2.67 -19.11
C TYR A 103 -12.14 1.61 -19.50
N GLU A 104 -10.95 2.04 -19.85
CA GLU A 104 -9.84 1.16 -20.28
C GLU A 104 -8.54 1.60 -19.63
N ASN A 105 -7.74 0.63 -19.17
CA ASN A 105 -6.43 0.87 -18.57
C ASN A 105 -6.42 1.90 -17.41
N GLY A 106 -7.48 1.93 -16.59
CA GLY A 106 -7.58 2.87 -15.48
C GLY A 106 -7.98 4.30 -15.85
N ARG A 107 -8.32 4.55 -17.12
CA ARG A 107 -8.78 5.86 -17.61
C ARG A 107 -10.22 5.78 -18.09
N ILE A 108 -10.97 6.85 -17.79
CA ILE A 108 -12.29 7.11 -18.39
C ILE A 108 -12.07 8.02 -19.59
N ASP A 109 -12.71 7.71 -20.70
CA ASP A 109 -12.79 8.58 -21.85
C ASP A 109 -14.21 8.59 -22.43
N VAL A 110 -14.59 9.69 -23.08
CA VAL A 110 -15.87 9.76 -23.80
C VAL A 110 -15.81 8.89 -25.04
N SER A 111 -16.94 8.31 -25.45
CA SER A 111 -16.99 7.41 -26.61
C SER A 111 -18.22 7.61 -27.47
N GLY A 112 -18.10 7.27 -28.75
CA GLY A 112 -19.15 7.43 -29.76
C GLY A 112 -19.13 8.82 -30.41
N GLU A 113 -20.16 9.10 -31.20
CA GLU A 113 -20.35 10.43 -31.83
C GLU A 113 -20.97 11.38 -30.82
N PRO A 114 -20.62 12.69 -30.88
CA PRO A 114 -21.24 13.71 -30.04
C PRO A 114 -22.75 13.81 -30.30
N ILE A 115 -23.53 13.79 -29.23
CA ILE A 115 -25.00 13.94 -29.33
C ILE A 115 -25.46 15.40 -29.28
N ALA A 116 -24.65 16.26 -28.68
CA ALA A 116 -24.93 17.69 -28.57
C ALA A 116 -23.64 18.50 -28.39
N ALA A 117 -23.72 19.82 -28.59
CA ALA A 117 -22.62 20.73 -28.29
C ALA A 117 -23.12 21.93 -27.49
N LEU A 118 -22.38 22.33 -26.47
CA LEU A 118 -22.60 23.51 -25.65
C LEU A 118 -21.67 24.61 -26.10
N TYR A 119 -22.25 25.76 -26.50
CA TYR A 119 -21.50 26.93 -26.98
C TYR A 119 -21.50 28.03 -25.93
N SER A 120 -20.35 28.67 -25.71
CA SER A 120 -20.28 29.85 -24.86
C SER A 120 -21.03 31.05 -25.53
N GLY A 121 -21.88 31.73 -24.79
CA GLY A 121 -22.47 33.02 -25.19
C GLY A 121 -23.79 32.98 -25.94
N THR A 122 -24.33 31.85 -26.33
CA THR A 122 -25.68 31.73 -26.92
C THR A 122 -26.55 30.85 -26.04
N GLY A 123 -27.43 31.45 -25.27
CA GLY A 123 -28.23 30.83 -24.22
C GLY A 123 -29.24 29.75 -24.63
N ALA A 124 -28.95 28.92 -25.60
CA ALA A 124 -29.82 27.83 -25.99
C ALA A 124 -29.03 26.54 -26.20
N ILE A 125 -29.06 25.67 -25.20
CA ILE A 125 -28.64 24.28 -25.34
C ILE A 125 -29.85 23.51 -25.90
N ASN A 126 -29.85 23.21 -27.19
CA ASN A 126 -30.81 22.28 -27.76
C ASN A 126 -30.26 20.85 -27.66
N ILE A 127 -30.46 20.22 -26.51
CA ILE A 127 -30.35 18.76 -26.42
C ILE A 127 -31.71 18.21 -26.87
N PRO A 128 -31.77 17.31 -27.84
CA PRO A 128 -33.05 16.68 -28.23
C PRO A 128 -33.71 16.07 -26.97
N SER A 129 -34.99 16.34 -26.79
CA SER A 129 -35.74 15.92 -25.59
C SER A 129 -35.79 14.40 -25.39
N SER A 130 -35.51 13.61 -26.42
CA SER A 130 -35.35 12.17 -26.37
C SER A 130 -34.09 11.73 -25.64
N ASP A 131 -33.05 12.56 -25.57
CA ASP A 131 -31.74 12.20 -25.02
C ASP A 131 -31.56 12.72 -23.59
N LEU A 132 -32.47 13.57 -23.11
CA LEU A 132 -32.49 14.10 -21.73
C LEU A 132 -32.74 13.01 -20.64
N ASN A 133 -33.26 11.84 -21.04
CA ASN A 133 -33.41 10.70 -20.12
C ASN A 133 -32.16 9.83 -20.00
N ASN A 134 -31.15 10.07 -20.83
CA ASN A 134 -29.87 9.37 -20.80
C ASN A 134 -28.79 10.32 -20.28
N ASN A 135 -27.86 9.78 -19.54
CA ASN A 135 -26.71 10.53 -19.06
C ASN A 135 -25.91 11.04 -20.27
N ALA A 136 -25.44 12.27 -20.20
CA ALA A 136 -24.53 12.86 -21.18
C ALA A 136 -23.19 13.16 -20.52
N TYR A 137 -22.11 12.89 -21.23
CA TYR A 137 -20.74 13.01 -20.73
C TYR A 137 -19.95 14.00 -21.58
N CYS A 138 -19.00 14.71 -20.98
CA CYS A 138 -18.07 15.56 -21.70
C CYS A 138 -16.66 15.40 -21.18
N LYS A 139 -15.67 15.76 -22.00
CA LYS A 139 -14.25 15.75 -21.63
C LYS A 139 -13.70 17.16 -21.58
N ILE A 140 -12.98 17.49 -20.52
CA ILE A 140 -12.27 18.77 -20.35
C ILE A 140 -10.84 18.43 -19.90
N GLY A 141 -9.86 18.68 -20.76
CA GLY A 141 -8.50 18.19 -20.55
C GLY A 141 -8.45 16.67 -20.54
N GLU A 142 -7.93 16.08 -19.50
CA GLU A 142 -7.89 14.62 -19.28
C GLU A 142 -9.09 14.06 -18.50
N ASP A 143 -9.96 14.93 -17.99
CA ASP A 143 -11.05 14.57 -17.11
C ASP A 143 -12.39 14.45 -17.85
N VAL A 144 -13.17 13.44 -17.49
CA VAL A 144 -14.53 13.23 -17.99
C VAL A 144 -15.54 13.64 -16.93
N TYR A 145 -16.58 14.33 -17.36
CA TYR A 145 -17.64 14.85 -16.51
C TYR A 145 -19.00 14.36 -17.00
N LEU A 146 -19.89 14.11 -16.06
CA LEU A 146 -21.30 13.92 -16.36
C LEU A 146 -22.00 15.27 -16.33
N TYR A 147 -22.75 15.54 -17.39
CA TYR A 147 -23.57 16.74 -17.52
C TYR A 147 -24.81 16.69 -16.61
N GLY A 148 -24.91 17.61 -15.68
CA GLY A 148 -25.99 17.71 -14.67
C GLY A 148 -27.05 18.77 -15.00
N GLY A 149 -26.94 19.47 -16.13
CA GLY A 149 -27.87 20.51 -16.51
C GLY A 149 -27.28 21.93 -16.49
N THR A 150 -28.13 22.92 -16.64
CA THR A 150 -27.79 24.34 -16.60
C THR A 150 -28.55 25.07 -15.48
N VAL A 151 -27.92 26.08 -14.91
CA VAL A 151 -28.49 26.96 -13.88
C VAL A 151 -28.37 28.45 -14.28
N ALA A 152 -29.16 29.29 -13.64
CA ALA A 152 -29.14 30.75 -13.82
C ALA A 152 -29.31 31.21 -15.29
N SER A 153 -30.41 30.84 -15.92
CA SER A 153 -30.74 31.22 -17.31
C SER A 153 -29.67 30.79 -18.32
N ASN A 154 -29.14 29.59 -18.16
CA ASN A 154 -28.10 28.98 -18.99
C ASN A 154 -26.72 29.67 -18.91
N SER A 155 -26.45 30.42 -17.82
CA SER A 155 -25.14 31.05 -17.61
C SER A 155 -24.10 30.08 -17.01
N TYR A 156 -24.54 28.99 -16.40
CA TYR A 156 -23.66 28.01 -15.75
C TYR A 156 -24.07 26.58 -16.13
N VAL A 157 -23.09 25.70 -16.25
CA VAL A 157 -23.29 24.27 -16.47
C VAL A 157 -22.84 23.53 -15.21
N ILE A 158 -23.66 22.60 -14.77
CA ILE A 158 -23.29 21.68 -13.72
C ILE A 158 -22.56 20.49 -14.36
N LEU A 159 -21.30 20.30 -14.00
CA LEU A 159 -20.49 19.18 -14.45
C LEU A 159 -19.97 18.44 -13.22
N ASN A 160 -20.27 17.15 -13.17
CA ASN A 160 -19.84 16.29 -12.08
C ASN A 160 -18.69 15.43 -12.59
N LYS A 161 -17.51 15.58 -12.01
CA LYS A 161 -16.32 14.84 -12.39
C LYS A 161 -16.55 13.34 -12.18
N MET A 162 -16.21 12.56 -13.19
CA MET A 162 -16.23 11.12 -13.11
C MET A 162 -14.85 10.61 -12.67
N TYR A 163 -14.87 9.67 -11.74
CA TYR A 163 -13.67 8.99 -11.29
C TYR A 163 -13.71 7.54 -11.74
N PRO A 164 -12.61 6.98 -12.25
CA PRO A 164 -12.56 5.58 -12.60
C PRO A 164 -12.79 4.72 -11.35
N THR A 165 -13.50 3.62 -11.49
CA THR A 165 -13.55 2.61 -10.43
C THR A 165 -12.21 1.89 -10.37
N GLY A 166 -11.61 1.80 -9.20
CA GLY A 166 -10.35 1.11 -9.00
C GLY A 166 -10.26 0.50 -7.61
N LYS A 167 -9.21 -0.29 -7.37
CA LYS A 167 -8.98 -0.90 -6.06
C LYS A 167 -8.87 0.17 -4.96
N VAL A 168 -9.35 -0.14 -3.78
CA VAL A 168 -8.98 0.61 -2.59
C VAL A 168 -7.52 0.32 -2.28
N GLN A 169 -6.67 1.34 -2.28
CA GLN A 169 -5.23 1.15 -2.17
C GLN A 169 -4.75 1.11 -0.73
N ALA A 170 -5.30 1.98 0.11
CA ALA A 170 -4.91 2.12 1.51
C ALA A 170 -6.08 2.57 2.37
N LEU A 171 -6.04 2.19 3.63
CA LEU A 171 -6.95 2.63 4.70
C LEU A 171 -6.13 3.16 5.86
N TRP A 172 -6.59 4.24 6.48
CA TRP A 172 -5.93 4.82 7.64
C TRP A 172 -6.95 5.42 8.62
N LYS A 173 -6.72 5.25 9.93
CA LYS A 173 -7.46 5.90 11.00
C LYS A 173 -6.49 6.65 11.89
N GLY A 174 -6.77 7.90 12.17
CA GLY A 174 -5.94 8.68 13.06
C GLY A 174 -6.50 10.06 13.31
N HIS A 175 -5.76 10.83 14.10
CA HIS A 175 -6.08 12.18 14.49
C HIS A 175 -5.27 13.16 13.65
N ILE A 176 -5.93 14.13 13.07
CA ILE A 176 -5.32 15.24 12.33
C ILE A 176 -5.55 16.50 13.16
N GLU A 177 -4.60 17.41 13.14
CA GLU A 177 -4.60 18.65 13.91
C GLU A 177 -5.96 19.38 13.81
N ASP A 178 -6.53 19.79 14.96
CA ASP A 178 -7.83 20.45 15.09
C ASP A 178 -9.06 19.68 14.57
N ASN A 179 -8.92 18.44 14.14
CA ASN A 179 -10.01 17.59 13.68
C ASN A 179 -10.20 16.37 14.60
N ASP A 180 -11.43 15.88 14.65
CA ASP A 180 -11.73 14.61 15.31
C ASP A 180 -11.00 13.44 14.61
N THR A 181 -10.85 12.33 15.34
CA THR A 181 -10.32 11.10 14.76
C THR A 181 -11.08 10.73 13.49
N GLY A 182 -10.39 10.77 12.37
CA GLY A 182 -10.96 10.49 11.05
C GLY A 182 -10.59 9.10 10.55
N PHE A 183 -11.41 8.59 9.64
CA PHE A 183 -11.16 7.39 8.87
C PHE A 183 -11.02 7.75 7.39
N TYR A 184 -9.91 7.35 6.77
CA TYR A 184 -9.54 7.75 5.43
C TYR A 184 -9.18 6.55 4.56
N ALA A 185 -9.44 6.69 3.26
CA ALA A 185 -9.10 5.71 2.25
C ALA A 185 -8.51 6.38 1.01
N VAL A 186 -7.59 5.72 0.33
CA VAL A 186 -7.18 6.13 -1.01
C VAL A 186 -7.74 5.16 -2.03
N ALA A 187 -8.45 5.70 -2.99
CA ALA A 187 -8.97 4.99 -4.15
C ALA A 187 -9.17 5.98 -5.30
N ASN A 188 -8.99 5.52 -6.54
CA ASN A 188 -9.26 6.32 -7.75
C ASN A 188 -8.53 7.68 -7.76
N HIS A 189 -7.26 7.68 -7.39
CA HIS A 189 -6.38 8.84 -7.39
C HIS A 189 -6.80 9.97 -6.41
N ARG A 190 -7.68 9.66 -5.44
CA ARG A 190 -8.18 10.62 -4.46
C ARG A 190 -8.09 10.08 -3.04
N LEU A 191 -7.97 11.02 -2.10
CA LEU A 191 -8.16 10.76 -0.69
C LEU A 191 -9.64 10.93 -0.35
N TRP A 192 -10.21 9.96 0.34
CA TRP A 192 -11.61 9.95 0.76
C TRP A 192 -11.69 9.95 2.27
N ARG A 193 -12.54 10.79 2.83
CA ARG A 193 -12.96 10.70 4.23
C ARG A 193 -14.18 9.80 4.33
N LEU A 194 -14.14 8.83 5.22
CA LEU A 194 -15.22 7.89 5.46
C LEU A 194 -15.88 8.18 6.81
N VAL A 195 -17.18 8.31 6.82
CA VAL A 195 -17.97 8.58 8.02
C VAL A 195 -19.00 7.48 8.22
N TRP A 196 -19.04 6.90 9.41
CA TRP A 196 -20.04 5.92 9.76
C TRP A 196 -21.31 6.60 10.29
N PHE A 197 -22.44 6.36 9.65
CA PHE A 197 -23.74 6.82 10.09
C PHE A 197 -24.44 5.71 10.89
N THR A 198 -24.50 5.86 12.20
CA THR A 198 -25.07 4.86 13.11
C THR A 198 -26.54 4.58 12.85
N ASP A 199 -27.32 5.61 12.55
CA ASP A 199 -28.76 5.50 12.30
C ASP A 199 -29.11 4.76 11.02
N LEU A 200 -28.22 4.80 10.04
CA LEU A 200 -28.37 4.15 8.73
C LEU A 200 -27.56 2.85 8.61
N GLU A 201 -26.73 2.55 9.61
CA GLU A 201 -25.78 1.43 9.59
C GLU A 201 -24.98 1.35 8.28
N THR A 202 -24.44 2.49 7.84
CA THR A 202 -23.70 2.58 6.56
C THR A 202 -22.55 3.57 6.65
N TYR A 203 -21.59 3.43 5.70
CA TYR A 203 -20.58 4.45 5.46
C TYR A 203 -21.02 5.42 4.38
N SER A 204 -20.69 6.69 4.55
CA SER A 204 -20.64 7.68 3.48
C SER A 204 -19.21 8.10 3.22
N SER A 205 -18.90 8.43 1.97
CA SER A 205 -17.59 8.87 1.54
C SER A 205 -17.65 10.32 1.08
N PHE A 206 -16.62 11.08 1.43
CA PHE A 206 -16.44 12.47 1.03
C PHE A 206 -15.08 12.60 0.35
N ASP A 207 -15.07 13.11 -0.87
CA ASP A 207 -13.84 13.41 -1.61
C ASP A 207 -13.09 14.57 -0.93
N ILE A 208 -11.80 14.42 -0.74
CA ILE A 208 -10.95 15.48 -0.22
C ILE A 208 -10.30 16.19 -1.39
N PRO A 209 -10.45 17.52 -1.52
CA PRO A 209 -9.88 18.29 -2.60
C PRO A 209 -8.36 18.27 -2.59
N GLY A 210 -7.73 18.55 -3.72
CA GLY A 210 -6.29 18.70 -3.84
C GLY A 210 -5.69 17.96 -5.01
N VAL A 211 -4.39 17.67 -4.90
CA VAL A 211 -3.58 17.05 -5.95
C VAL A 211 -4.01 15.62 -6.23
N TYR A 212 -3.92 15.21 -7.48
CA TYR A 212 -4.14 13.84 -7.92
C TYR A 212 -3.07 12.90 -7.34
N ILE A 213 -3.48 11.76 -6.78
CA ILE A 213 -2.57 10.77 -6.22
C ILE A 213 -2.23 9.75 -7.31
N GLU A 214 -1.02 9.81 -7.84
CA GLU A 214 -0.56 8.90 -8.89
C GLU A 214 0.21 7.71 -8.28
N GLY A 215 -0.17 6.49 -8.68
CA GLY A 215 0.47 5.26 -8.21
C GLY A 215 -0.19 4.61 -6.99
N ASP A 216 0.48 3.62 -6.42
CA ASP A 216 0.03 2.92 -5.21
C ASP A 216 0.38 3.76 -3.98
N ALA A 217 -0.64 4.08 -3.19
CA ALA A 217 -0.51 4.98 -2.05
C ALA A 217 -0.21 4.24 -0.74
N HIS A 218 0.74 4.75 0.03
CA HIS A 218 0.99 4.39 1.42
C HIS A 218 0.66 5.58 2.33
N LEU A 219 -0.18 5.34 3.34
CA LEU A 219 -0.67 6.37 4.27
C LEU A 219 0.00 6.24 5.63
N PHE A 220 0.43 7.37 6.19
CA PHE A 220 0.87 7.45 7.58
C PHE A 220 0.55 8.82 8.19
N GLY A 221 0.20 8.84 9.47
CA GLY A 221 -0.02 10.07 10.23
C GLY A 221 1.20 10.44 11.03
N PHE A 222 1.63 11.71 11.00
CA PHE A 222 2.76 12.19 11.79
C PHE A 222 2.60 13.68 12.11
N ALA A 223 2.88 14.06 13.36
CA ALA A 223 2.82 15.46 13.83
C ALA A 223 1.54 16.20 13.40
N GLY A 224 0.38 15.54 13.55
CA GLY A 224 -0.94 16.14 13.27
C GLY A 224 -1.34 16.21 11.79
N LYS A 225 -0.56 15.67 10.87
CA LYS A 225 -0.86 15.62 9.43
C LYS A 225 -0.94 14.18 8.92
N LEU A 226 -1.68 13.97 7.84
CA LEU A 226 -1.70 12.71 7.10
C LEU A 226 -0.81 12.84 5.87
N TYR A 227 0.17 11.96 5.75
CA TYR A 227 1.10 11.92 4.62
C TYR A 227 0.78 10.75 3.69
N ILE A 228 1.09 10.95 2.40
CA ILE A 228 0.85 9.99 1.33
C ILE A 228 2.14 9.85 0.52
N LEU A 229 2.66 8.63 0.45
CA LEU A 229 3.80 8.25 -0.39
C LEU A 229 3.30 7.42 -1.56
N THR A 230 3.79 7.70 -2.77
CA THR A 230 3.41 6.94 -3.98
C THR A 230 4.61 6.35 -4.72
N GLY A 231 5.84 6.72 -4.33
CA GLY A 231 7.05 6.43 -5.07
C GLY A 231 7.34 7.41 -6.22
N ASN A 232 6.43 8.35 -6.45
CA ASN A 232 6.58 9.46 -7.39
C ASN A 232 6.31 10.80 -6.69
N ASP A 233 5.45 10.78 -5.68
CA ASP A 233 5.01 11.95 -4.94
C ASP A 233 5.10 11.75 -3.44
N TYR A 234 5.32 12.83 -2.74
CA TYR A 234 5.19 12.96 -1.31
C TYR A 234 4.18 14.07 -1.00
N LEU A 235 2.97 13.65 -0.64
CA LEU A 235 1.84 14.55 -0.41
C LEU A 235 1.49 14.59 1.07
N CYS A 236 0.82 15.66 1.48
CA CYS A 236 0.23 15.76 2.81
C CYS A 236 -1.18 16.34 2.74
N TRP A 237 -2.02 15.90 3.66
CA TRP A 237 -3.28 16.53 3.99
C TRP A 237 -3.22 17.07 5.41
N ASP A 238 -3.50 18.36 5.56
CA ASP A 238 -3.39 19.12 6.82
C ASP A 238 -4.75 19.49 7.42
N GLY A 239 -5.83 18.96 6.85
CA GLY A 239 -7.21 19.26 7.25
C GLY A 239 -7.99 20.09 6.22
N GLU A 240 -7.32 20.70 5.24
CA GLU A 240 -7.93 21.52 4.20
C GLU A 240 -7.89 20.86 2.82
N GLU A 241 -6.70 20.61 2.29
CA GLU A 241 -6.51 20.02 0.96
C GLU A 241 -5.29 19.09 0.90
N VAL A 242 -5.29 18.17 -0.05
CA VAL A 242 -4.11 17.34 -0.36
C VAL A 242 -3.17 18.15 -1.24
N LYS A 243 -1.94 18.36 -0.76
CA LYS A 243 -0.90 19.13 -1.47
C LYS A 243 0.47 18.45 -1.40
N SER A 244 1.35 18.82 -2.31
CA SER A 244 2.74 18.36 -2.26
C SER A 244 3.45 18.93 -1.04
N VAL A 245 4.21 18.08 -0.34
CA VAL A 245 5.02 18.52 0.80
C VAL A 245 6.11 19.49 0.29
N GLU A 246 6.10 20.72 0.76
CA GLU A 246 7.11 21.72 0.38
C GLU A 246 8.47 21.47 1.05
N GLY A 247 8.45 20.95 2.26
CA GLY A 247 9.62 20.70 3.08
C GLY A 247 9.96 21.85 4.02
N TYR A 248 10.50 21.50 5.18
CA TYR A 248 11.03 22.44 6.17
C TYR A 248 12.21 23.23 5.61
N ILE A 249 12.25 24.55 5.84
CA ILE A 249 13.35 25.42 5.39
C ILE A 249 14.44 25.48 6.49
N PRO A 250 15.59 24.81 6.31
CA PRO A 250 16.62 24.75 7.33
C PRO A 250 17.37 26.05 7.43
N CYS A 251 17.77 26.42 8.65
CA CYS A 251 18.73 27.48 8.91
C CYS A 251 20.17 26.93 8.74
N VAL A 252 20.72 27.05 7.55
CA VAL A 252 22.03 26.46 7.24
C VAL A 252 23.20 27.15 7.90
N LEU A 253 23.10 28.45 8.08
CA LEU A 253 24.15 29.27 8.70
C LEU A 253 23.57 30.26 9.72
N THR A 254 24.23 30.39 10.86
CA THR A 254 23.92 31.38 11.90
C THR A 254 25.12 32.31 12.14
N ALA A 255 24.85 33.41 12.80
CA ALA A 255 25.86 34.46 13.09
C ALA A 255 26.66 34.90 11.85
N CYS A 256 25.96 34.96 10.69
CA CYS A 256 26.58 35.38 9.44
C CYS A 256 27.04 36.83 9.48
N THR A 257 28.13 37.13 8.76
CA THR A 257 28.62 38.47 8.57
C THR A 257 28.03 39.11 7.30
N PRO A 258 27.58 40.38 7.32
CA PRO A 258 27.01 41.02 6.13
C PRO A 258 27.96 41.03 4.92
N ALA A 259 29.27 41.24 5.17
CA ALA A 259 30.26 41.45 4.11
C ALA A 259 30.43 40.30 3.12
N ASN A 260 30.31 39.07 3.56
CA ASN A 260 30.58 37.90 2.72
C ASN A 260 29.59 36.71 2.92
N GLY A 261 28.65 36.84 3.86
CA GLY A 261 27.67 35.77 4.15
C GLY A 261 28.23 34.56 4.88
N SER A 262 29.53 34.59 5.30
CA SER A 262 30.08 33.49 6.08
C SER A 262 29.55 33.48 7.50
N GLY A 263 29.26 32.32 8.05
CA GLY A 263 28.74 32.14 9.39
C GLY A 263 29.09 30.77 9.95
N THR A 264 28.46 30.44 11.07
CA THR A 264 28.59 29.13 11.71
C THR A 264 27.56 28.17 11.13
N ALA A 265 27.98 26.99 10.68
CA ALA A 265 27.09 25.97 10.22
C ALA A 265 26.12 25.52 11.35
N TYR A 266 24.85 25.46 11.08
CA TYR A 266 23.84 25.16 12.09
C TYR A 266 23.03 23.92 11.71
N GLU A 267 22.06 24.02 10.77
CA GLU A 267 21.29 22.88 10.29
C GLU A 267 21.85 22.39 8.95
N ARG A 268 21.55 21.12 8.65
CA ARG A 268 21.88 20.52 7.35
C ARG A 268 20.84 20.90 6.31
N ILE A 269 21.23 20.82 5.05
CA ILE A 269 20.31 21.03 3.93
C ILE A 269 19.20 19.96 3.96
N ASN A 270 17.99 20.38 3.60
CA ASN A 270 16.84 19.48 3.48
C ASN A 270 16.72 18.98 2.03
N ASN A 271 16.66 17.67 1.87
CA ASN A 271 16.47 17.06 0.55
C ASN A 271 15.11 17.40 -0.10
N LEU A 272 14.08 17.75 0.68
CA LEU A 272 12.75 18.09 0.15
C LEU A 272 12.67 19.48 -0.47
N THR A 273 13.57 20.39 -0.16
CA THR A 273 13.51 21.77 -0.63
C THR A 273 14.87 22.33 -0.97
N LEU A 274 14.89 23.17 -1.99
CA LEU A 274 16.08 23.98 -2.34
C LEU A 274 16.11 25.31 -1.58
N LYS A 275 15.07 25.58 -0.77
CA LYS A 275 15.00 26.79 0.08
C LYS A 275 15.92 26.62 1.29
N ARG A 276 16.60 27.71 1.66
CA ARG A 276 17.50 27.78 2.81
C ARG A 276 17.33 29.13 3.50
N LYS A 277 17.69 29.20 4.78
CA LYS A 277 17.74 30.45 5.50
C LYS A 277 19.11 30.64 6.16
N CYS A 278 19.52 31.88 6.27
CA CYS A 278 20.73 32.34 7.00
C CYS A 278 20.36 33.45 7.96
N ARG A 279 20.94 33.43 9.15
CA ARG A 279 20.78 34.48 10.17
C ARG A 279 22.06 35.27 10.33
N TYR A 280 21.95 36.61 10.25
CA TYR A 280 23.06 37.54 10.29
C TYR A 280 23.07 38.36 11.57
N ASN A 281 24.27 38.65 12.03
CA ASN A 281 24.48 39.68 13.06
C ASN A 281 24.59 41.03 12.37
N ALA A 282 23.60 41.89 12.57
CA ALA A 282 23.71 43.28 12.07
C ALA A 282 24.68 44.08 12.93
N ASP A 283 25.53 44.90 12.31
CA ASP A 283 26.47 45.80 12.96
C ASP A 283 25.93 47.24 13.15
N GLY A 284 24.76 47.54 12.58
CA GLY A 284 24.17 48.88 12.62
C GLY A 284 24.63 49.82 11.53
N GLU A 285 25.62 49.44 10.72
CA GLU A 285 26.23 50.26 9.68
C GLU A 285 26.07 49.69 8.28
N ALA A 286 26.18 48.33 8.15
CA ALA A 286 26.10 47.65 6.87
C ALA A 286 24.68 47.69 6.28
N THR A 287 24.58 48.12 5.05
CA THR A 287 23.34 48.03 4.25
C THR A 287 23.35 46.89 3.29
N VAL A 288 24.49 46.26 2.95
CA VAL A 288 24.63 45.17 2.01
C VAL A 288 24.92 43.87 2.76
N TYR A 289 24.02 42.88 2.55
CA TYR A 289 24.10 41.54 3.12
C TYR A 289 24.29 40.55 2.01
N LYS A 290 25.43 39.88 1.94
CA LYS A 290 25.75 38.89 0.93
C LYS A 290 25.33 37.50 1.38
N VAL A 291 24.80 36.71 0.47
CA VAL A 291 24.57 35.26 0.65
C VAL A 291 25.84 34.54 0.21
N LEU A 292 26.21 33.47 0.92
CA LEU A 292 27.43 32.70 0.63
C LEU A 292 27.34 32.01 -0.76
N GLU A 293 26.20 31.49 -1.09
CA GLU A 293 25.92 30.86 -2.41
C GLU A 293 25.69 31.93 -3.48
N GLN A 294 26.11 31.62 -4.71
CA GLN A 294 25.93 32.49 -5.87
C GLN A 294 24.78 31.97 -6.75
N GLY A 295 24.14 32.88 -7.48
CA GLY A 295 23.05 32.47 -8.40
C GLY A 295 21.80 32.01 -7.67
N VAL A 296 21.44 32.67 -6.55
CA VAL A 296 20.25 32.30 -5.77
C VAL A 296 19.11 33.27 -6.00
N THR A 297 17.88 32.82 -5.78
CA THR A 297 16.70 33.67 -5.73
C THR A 297 16.37 34.01 -4.27
N ILE A 298 16.48 35.27 -3.89
CA ILE A 298 16.06 35.75 -2.56
C ILE A 298 14.52 35.75 -2.51
N LEU A 299 13.95 35.06 -1.51
CA LEU A 299 12.51 34.92 -1.32
C LEU A 299 11.95 35.88 -0.27
N GLU A 300 12.52 35.86 0.93
CA GLU A 300 12.06 36.66 2.06
C GLU A 300 13.26 37.26 2.80
N VAL A 301 13.04 38.43 3.37
CA VAL A 301 13.98 39.10 4.26
C VAL A 301 13.22 39.57 5.50
N ARG A 302 13.75 39.23 6.69
CA ARG A 302 13.17 39.64 7.97
C ARG A 302 14.22 40.37 8.83
N VAL A 303 13.76 41.38 9.55
CA VAL A 303 14.56 42.07 10.55
C VAL A 303 13.83 42.04 11.88
N ASN A 304 14.46 41.51 12.92
CA ASN A 304 13.83 41.24 14.23
C ASN A 304 12.53 40.42 14.12
N GLY A 305 12.45 39.49 13.16
CA GLY A 305 11.25 38.68 12.87
C GLY A 305 10.21 39.37 11.99
N GLU A 306 10.30 40.70 11.74
CA GLU A 306 9.35 41.43 10.89
C GLU A 306 9.74 41.32 9.42
N LEU A 307 8.73 40.92 8.58
CA LEU A 307 8.90 40.81 7.12
C LEU A 307 9.17 42.18 6.50
N GLN A 308 10.19 42.28 5.68
CA GLN A 308 10.57 43.49 4.96
C GLN A 308 10.00 43.49 3.55
N THR A 309 9.69 44.67 3.01
CA THR A 309 9.08 44.85 1.69
C THR A 309 10.12 45.20 0.63
N GLU A 310 10.22 44.41 -0.43
CA GLU A 310 11.10 44.69 -1.56
C GLU A 310 10.69 45.97 -2.28
N GLY A 311 11.70 46.78 -2.65
CA GLY A 311 11.52 48.08 -3.27
C GLY A 311 11.31 49.24 -2.29
N THR A 312 10.89 48.96 -1.05
CA THR A 312 10.73 49.96 0.02
C THR A 312 11.86 49.87 1.05
N ASP A 313 11.98 48.69 1.68
CA ASP A 313 12.93 48.49 2.77
C ASP A 313 14.26 47.93 2.25
N TYR A 314 14.23 47.19 1.17
CA TYR A 314 15.42 46.61 0.55
C TYR A 314 15.26 46.39 -0.96
N THR A 315 16.40 46.20 -1.62
CA THR A 315 16.52 45.67 -2.98
C THR A 315 17.34 44.39 -2.97
N LYS A 316 17.16 43.50 -3.97
CA LYS A 316 17.86 42.21 -4.04
C LYS A 316 18.57 42.00 -5.37
N SER A 317 19.60 41.17 -5.36
CA SER A 317 20.21 40.55 -6.53
C SER A 317 20.34 39.05 -6.33
N THR A 318 20.98 38.35 -7.26
CA THR A 318 21.20 36.89 -7.19
C THR A 318 22.19 36.43 -6.12
N SER A 319 22.76 37.35 -5.34
CA SER A 319 23.75 37.00 -4.30
C SER A 319 23.73 37.89 -3.09
N GLN A 320 22.85 38.92 -3.06
CA GLN A 320 22.84 39.89 -1.95
C GLN A 320 21.49 40.61 -1.79
N VAL A 321 21.27 41.06 -0.57
CA VAL A 321 20.21 42.01 -0.18
C VAL A 321 20.87 43.37 0.12
N THR A 322 20.28 44.46 -0.36
CA THR A 322 20.72 45.83 -0.06
C THR A 322 19.59 46.58 0.62
N PHE A 323 19.73 46.88 1.92
CA PHE A 323 18.76 47.62 2.69
C PHE A 323 18.81 49.11 2.36
N THR A 324 17.65 49.76 2.34
CA THR A 324 17.52 51.22 2.20
C THR A 324 18.09 51.94 3.42
N THR A 325 17.89 51.36 4.61
CA THR A 325 18.45 51.84 5.89
C THR A 325 19.13 50.68 6.59
N ALA A 326 20.33 50.86 7.14
CA ALA A 326 21.04 49.80 7.84
C ALA A 326 20.21 49.25 9.00
N PRO A 327 20.01 47.92 9.10
CA PRO A 327 19.40 47.28 10.26
C PRO A 327 20.17 47.61 11.54
N ALA A 328 19.45 47.86 12.63
CA ALA A 328 20.08 48.13 13.93
C ALA A 328 20.96 46.93 14.36
N ALA A 329 22.07 47.26 15.06
CA ALA A 329 22.98 46.24 15.56
C ALA A 329 22.26 45.21 16.43
N GLY A 330 22.52 43.93 16.21
CA GLY A 330 21.90 42.84 16.93
C GLY A 330 22.49 41.47 16.57
N THR A 331 22.19 40.48 17.40
CA THR A 331 22.61 39.08 17.18
C THR A 331 21.51 38.32 16.49
N GLU A 332 21.85 37.73 15.34
CA GLU A 332 20.93 36.91 14.53
C GLU A 332 19.58 37.58 14.20
N ASN A 333 19.61 38.90 14.13
CA ASN A 333 18.42 39.73 13.99
C ASN A 333 18.01 40.01 12.54
N VAL A 334 18.83 39.64 11.55
CA VAL A 334 18.47 39.67 10.13
C VAL A 334 18.42 38.26 9.60
N GLU A 335 17.26 37.84 9.04
CA GLU A 335 17.07 36.54 8.44
C GLU A 335 16.81 36.70 6.93
N ILE A 336 17.55 35.97 6.12
CA ILE A 336 17.38 35.94 4.67
C ILE A 336 17.02 34.50 4.27
N ILE A 337 15.86 34.34 3.62
CA ILE A 337 15.41 33.11 3.02
C ILE A 337 15.63 33.20 1.51
N TYR A 338 16.32 32.21 0.97
CA TYR A 338 16.65 32.12 -0.45
C TYR A 338 16.51 30.73 -0.97
N GLN A 339 16.39 30.63 -2.28
CA GLN A 339 16.30 29.36 -3.00
C GLN A 339 17.51 29.24 -3.94
N ILE A 340 18.11 28.06 -3.96
CA ILE A 340 19.14 27.72 -4.95
C ILE A 340 18.42 27.34 -6.23
N ASP A 341 18.94 27.78 -7.38
CA ASP A 341 18.41 27.41 -8.68
C ASP A 341 18.47 25.88 -8.85
N GLY A 342 17.40 25.30 -9.38
CA GLY A 342 17.32 23.87 -9.68
C GLY A 342 18.28 23.50 -10.80
N GLU A 343 18.66 22.22 -10.87
CA GLU A 343 19.50 21.73 -11.97
C GLU A 343 18.68 21.72 -13.27
N GLU A 344 19.19 22.45 -14.26
CA GLU A 344 18.61 22.47 -15.62
C GLU A 344 19.04 21.22 -16.40
N THR A 345 18.24 20.88 -17.42
CA THR A 345 18.65 19.89 -18.42
C THR A 345 19.86 20.41 -19.20
N VAL A 346 20.94 19.65 -19.13
CA VAL A 346 22.19 20.00 -19.81
C VAL A 346 22.24 19.30 -21.17
N ALA A 347 22.54 20.05 -22.23
CA ALA A 347 22.74 19.52 -23.55
C ALA A 347 24.23 19.56 -23.93
N LYS A 348 24.80 18.45 -24.41
CA LYS A 348 26.15 18.39 -24.96
C LYS A 348 26.13 17.82 -26.35
N GLU A 349 26.88 18.46 -27.26
CA GLU A 349 27.07 18.01 -28.62
C GLU A 349 28.45 17.38 -28.80
N PHE A 350 28.48 16.30 -29.58
CA PHE A 350 29.67 15.55 -29.93
C PHE A 350 29.72 15.37 -31.45
N THR A 351 30.90 15.12 -31.97
CA THR A 351 31.08 14.73 -33.36
C THR A 351 31.53 13.27 -33.42
N ALA A 352 30.75 12.42 -34.07
CA ALA A 352 31.02 11.00 -34.14
C ALA A 352 32.21 10.69 -35.09
N HIS A 353 32.98 9.66 -34.75
CA HIS A 353 34.11 9.18 -35.57
C HIS A 353 33.68 8.03 -36.49
N GLY A 354 32.44 7.50 -36.33
CA GLY A 354 31.88 6.49 -37.21
C GLY A 354 32.17 5.05 -36.82
N GLY A 355 32.56 4.80 -35.58
CA GLY A 355 32.77 3.47 -35.01
C GLY A 355 31.48 2.78 -34.56
N ASN A 356 31.47 1.44 -34.50
CA ASN A 356 30.43 0.70 -33.82
C ASN A 356 30.70 0.73 -32.31
N GLY A 357 29.65 0.97 -31.51
CA GLY A 357 29.77 1.05 -30.04
C GLY A 357 30.58 2.25 -29.59
N GLU A 358 30.52 3.37 -30.32
CA GLU A 358 31.22 4.61 -29.97
C GLU A 358 30.69 5.18 -28.64
N ALA A 359 31.61 5.64 -27.80
CA ALA A 359 31.31 6.13 -26.46
C ALA A 359 31.47 7.65 -26.37
N PHE A 360 30.49 8.31 -25.81
CA PHE A 360 30.45 9.77 -25.61
C PHE A 360 30.38 10.09 -24.10
N LYS A 361 31.41 10.74 -23.57
CA LYS A 361 31.44 11.18 -22.17
C LYS A 361 30.66 12.50 -22.03
N PHE A 362 29.45 12.42 -21.51
CA PHE A 362 28.57 13.59 -21.34
C PHE A 362 28.73 14.27 -19.99
N ALA A 363 29.10 13.53 -18.93
CA ALA A 363 29.31 14.07 -17.59
C ALA A 363 30.64 13.58 -17.00
N GLU A 364 31.13 14.22 -15.95
CA GLU A 364 32.19 13.66 -15.12
C GLU A 364 31.62 12.48 -14.33
N ALA A 365 32.44 11.44 -14.11
CA ALA A 365 32.04 10.30 -13.31
C ALA A 365 31.80 10.76 -11.87
N ASN A 366 30.54 10.92 -11.50
CA ASN A 366 30.16 11.38 -10.17
C ASN A 366 29.52 10.19 -9.45
N TYR A 367 30.29 9.58 -8.57
CA TYR A 367 29.84 8.43 -7.78
C TYR A 367 28.74 8.91 -6.80
N GLY A 368 27.50 8.56 -7.08
CA GLY A 368 26.35 8.84 -6.22
C GLY A 368 25.27 9.76 -6.82
N MET A 369 25.49 10.33 -8.02
CA MET A 369 24.43 11.02 -8.76
C MET A 369 23.72 10.05 -9.70
N GLU A 370 22.39 10.01 -9.61
CA GLU A 370 21.53 9.21 -10.49
C GLU A 370 20.95 10.08 -11.59
N LEU A 371 20.93 9.56 -12.82
CA LEU A 371 20.26 10.24 -13.92
C LEU A 371 18.75 10.20 -13.70
N ALA A 372 18.10 11.37 -13.82
CA ALA A 372 16.65 11.49 -13.89
C ALA A 372 16.16 11.27 -15.31
N GLU A 373 16.86 11.87 -16.28
CA GLU A 373 16.51 11.80 -17.68
C GLU A 373 17.76 11.82 -18.54
N ILE A 374 17.75 11.05 -19.63
CA ILE A 374 18.74 11.12 -20.68
C ILE A 374 18.09 10.85 -22.03
N LYS A 375 18.37 11.71 -23.00
CA LYS A 375 17.96 11.56 -24.38
C LYS A 375 19.18 11.70 -25.29
N VAL A 376 19.28 10.84 -26.27
CA VAL A 376 20.36 10.85 -27.25
C VAL A 376 19.77 11.14 -28.62
N PHE A 377 20.39 12.06 -29.34
CA PHE A 377 19.94 12.45 -30.67
C PHE A 377 21.07 12.36 -31.66
N LYS A 378 20.76 11.98 -32.92
CA LYS A 378 21.65 12.06 -34.06
C LYS A 378 21.17 13.12 -35.03
N TYR A 379 22.08 13.93 -35.55
CA TYR A 379 21.76 14.92 -36.56
C TYR A 379 21.59 14.26 -37.92
N THR A 380 20.42 14.39 -38.52
CA THR A 380 20.10 13.84 -39.82
C THR A 380 20.16 14.94 -40.87
N THR A 381 20.98 14.75 -41.91
CA THR A 381 21.10 15.68 -43.02
C THR A 381 19.99 15.41 -44.04
N GLY A 382 18.99 16.28 -44.10
CA GLY A 382 17.93 16.35 -45.12
C GLY A 382 17.83 17.77 -45.64
N GLU A 383 16.79 18.09 -46.43
CA GLU A 383 16.53 19.47 -46.94
C GLU A 383 16.46 20.53 -45.86
N GLN A 384 16.07 20.15 -44.63
CA GLN A 384 16.22 20.92 -43.39
C GLN A 384 16.75 19.96 -42.33
N GLY A 385 18.06 19.95 -42.07
CA GLY A 385 18.66 19.06 -41.06
C GLY A 385 18.00 19.20 -39.68
N TYR A 386 17.76 18.06 -39.01
CA TYR A 386 17.13 18.01 -37.66
C TYR A 386 17.81 16.95 -36.80
N TYR A 387 17.58 17.06 -35.47
CA TYR A 387 18.00 16.04 -34.54
C TYR A 387 16.89 14.99 -34.39
N GLU A 388 17.24 13.73 -34.68
CA GLU A 388 16.38 12.56 -34.51
C GLU A 388 16.74 11.84 -33.24
N GLU A 389 15.76 11.54 -32.40
CA GLU A 389 15.95 10.83 -31.12
C GLU A 389 16.30 9.37 -31.39
N VAL A 390 17.35 8.90 -30.70
CA VAL A 390 17.81 7.50 -30.77
C VAL A 390 17.03 6.70 -29.74
N SER A 391 16.41 5.60 -30.18
CA SER A 391 15.70 4.70 -29.26
C SER A 391 16.60 4.23 -28.10
N PRO A 392 16.10 4.20 -26.87
CA PRO A 392 16.85 3.71 -25.69
C PRO A 392 17.43 2.30 -25.85
N ALA A 393 16.85 1.46 -26.71
CA ALA A 393 17.38 0.14 -27.06
C ALA A 393 18.72 0.17 -27.83
N ASN A 394 19.06 1.32 -28.42
CA ASN A 394 20.21 1.49 -29.28
C ASN A 394 21.42 2.19 -28.62
N TYR A 395 21.35 2.42 -27.32
CA TYR A 395 22.48 2.91 -26.52
C TYR A 395 22.49 2.31 -25.12
N THR A 396 23.64 2.40 -24.47
CA THR A 396 23.77 2.01 -23.05
C THR A 396 24.45 3.15 -22.30
N VAL A 397 23.93 3.47 -21.11
CA VAL A 397 24.55 4.44 -20.21
C VAL A 397 25.47 3.72 -19.24
N ILE A 398 26.73 4.15 -19.18
CA ILE A 398 27.77 3.58 -18.34
C ILE A 398 28.12 4.58 -17.23
N ASN A 399 28.03 4.16 -15.97
CA ASN A 399 28.40 4.95 -14.80
C ASN A 399 27.79 6.36 -14.78
N ASN A 400 26.56 6.52 -15.28
CA ASN A 400 25.86 7.81 -15.36
C ASN A 400 26.68 8.97 -15.97
N SER A 401 27.65 8.65 -16.80
CA SER A 401 28.60 9.64 -17.35
C SER A 401 28.94 9.42 -18.82
N VAL A 402 28.73 8.23 -19.35
CA VAL A 402 29.09 7.85 -20.72
C VAL A 402 27.91 7.19 -21.40
N VAL A 403 27.57 7.63 -22.60
CA VAL A 403 26.66 6.93 -23.51
C VAL A 403 27.48 6.12 -24.48
N GLN A 404 27.27 4.82 -24.55
CA GLN A 404 27.78 3.94 -25.61
C GLN A 404 26.68 3.71 -26.63
N LEU A 405 26.91 4.18 -27.85
CA LEU A 405 25.91 4.15 -28.92
C LEU A 405 26.10 2.88 -29.78
N TRP A 406 25.09 2.00 -29.79
CA TRP A 406 25.07 0.78 -30.58
C TRP A 406 24.54 1.01 -32.00
N ASP A 407 23.67 1.97 -32.19
CA ASP A 407 23.17 2.43 -33.48
C ASP A 407 24.20 3.40 -34.07
N ARG A 408 25.02 2.87 -35.00
CA ARG A 408 26.18 3.55 -35.58
C ARG A 408 25.84 4.96 -36.06
N ALA A 409 26.57 5.95 -35.57
CA ALA A 409 26.64 7.27 -36.15
C ALA A 409 27.68 7.33 -37.24
N ASN A 410 27.43 8.09 -38.32
CA ASN A 410 28.39 8.28 -39.39
C ASN A 410 29.55 9.17 -38.95
N SER A 411 30.73 8.99 -39.57
CA SER A 411 31.87 9.88 -39.29
C SER A 411 31.50 11.34 -39.63
N GLY A 412 31.76 12.23 -38.70
CA GLY A 412 31.37 13.65 -38.80
C GLY A 412 29.92 13.98 -38.42
N GLN A 413 29.08 12.97 -38.16
CA GLN A 413 27.68 13.19 -37.71
C GLN A 413 27.67 13.77 -36.30
N LYS A 414 26.81 14.78 -36.07
CA LYS A 414 26.65 15.33 -34.73
C LYS A 414 25.73 14.44 -33.91
N VAL A 415 26.14 14.21 -32.66
CA VAL A 415 25.38 13.50 -31.61
C VAL A 415 25.14 14.48 -30.49
N LYS A 416 23.87 14.69 -30.10
CA LYS A 416 23.50 15.53 -28.96
C LYS A 416 23.00 14.63 -27.86
N ILE A 417 23.49 14.87 -26.63
CA ILE A 417 23.04 14.17 -25.42
C ILE A 417 22.45 15.23 -24.48
N GLU A 418 21.17 15.12 -24.21
CA GLU A 418 20.47 15.90 -23.20
C GLU A 418 20.31 15.02 -21.96
N TYR A 419 20.67 15.54 -20.79
CA TYR A 419 20.61 14.80 -19.55
C TYR A 419 20.34 15.71 -18.37
N ARG A 420 19.71 15.13 -17.34
CA ARG A 420 19.48 15.74 -16.03
C ARG A 420 19.72 14.69 -14.94
N PHE A 421 20.39 15.09 -13.87
CA PHE A 421 20.50 14.25 -12.68
C PHE A 421 19.30 14.43 -11.79
N LYS A 422 18.97 13.38 -11.01
CA LYS A 422 17.93 13.47 -9.97
C LYS A 422 18.32 14.52 -8.94
N THR A 423 17.36 15.37 -8.62
CA THR A 423 17.50 16.32 -7.53
C THR A 423 17.42 15.58 -6.18
N PRO A 424 17.93 16.16 -5.08
CA PRO A 424 17.70 15.59 -3.76
C PRO A 424 16.22 15.35 -3.44
N ARG A 425 15.32 16.24 -3.89
CA ARG A 425 13.87 16.09 -3.73
C ARG A 425 13.33 14.82 -4.41
N GLU A 426 13.70 14.57 -5.65
CA GLU A 426 13.27 13.39 -6.38
C GLU A 426 13.68 12.08 -5.69
N LYS A 427 14.79 12.05 -4.97
CA LYS A 427 15.21 10.90 -4.16
C LYS A 427 14.26 10.63 -2.98
N VAL A 428 13.71 11.68 -2.39
CA VAL A 428 12.71 11.54 -1.32
C VAL A 428 11.35 11.15 -1.89
N LEU A 429 10.95 11.76 -3.02
CA LEU A 429 9.68 11.45 -3.69
C LEU A 429 9.61 10.01 -4.20
N ALA A 430 10.76 9.41 -4.54
CA ALA A 430 10.85 8.02 -4.97
C ALA A 430 10.59 6.99 -3.85
N MET A 431 10.55 7.41 -2.59
CA MET A 431 10.24 6.54 -1.47
C MET A 431 8.76 6.17 -1.46
N LYS A 432 8.48 4.89 -1.20
CA LYS A 432 7.10 4.36 -1.25
C LYS A 432 6.50 4.11 0.12
N TYR A 433 7.31 3.83 1.12
CA TYR A 433 6.86 3.32 2.43
C TYR A 433 7.55 4.03 3.58
N SER A 434 6.93 3.96 4.74
CA SER A 434 7.44 4.58 5.97
C SER A 434 7.37 3.64 7.17
N GLU A 435 8.23 3.88 8.16
CA GLU A 435 8.17 3.25 9.48
C GLU A 435 8.68 4.25 10.53
N PHE A 436 8.21 4.15 11.76
CA PHE A 436 8.59 5.06 12.84
C PHE A 436 9.62 4.44 13.78
N PHE A 437 10.71 5.15 14.00
CA PHE A 437 11.76 4.67 14.88
C PHE A 437 12.65 5.80 15.42
N ASN A 438 13.11 5.68 16.62
CA ASN A 438 14.26 6.38 17.21
C ASN A 438 14.66 5.68 18.52
N GLY A 439 15.13 4.45 18.43
CA GLY A 439 15.38 3.62 19.60
C GLY A 439 14.10 3.32 20.37
N THR A 440 13.94 3.86 21.57
CA THR A 440 12.72 3.70 22.39
C THR A 440 11.58 4.64 22.00
N ASN A 441 11.91 5.75 21.33
CA ASN A 441 10.95 6.75 20.87
C ASN A 441 10.59 6.50 19.40
N GLU A 442 9.45 7.03 18.94
CA GLU A 442 8.98 6.93 17.56
C GLU A 442 8.91 8.31 16.91
N ASN A 443 9.88 9.17 17.19
CA ASN A 443 9.85 10.56 16.78
C ASN A 443 10.62 10.86 15.49
N ARG A 444 10.98 9.84 14.71
CA ARG A 444 11.54 9.98 13.36
C ARG A 444 10.82 9.06 12.38
N VAL A 445 10.66 9.58 11.18
CA VAL A 445 10.10 8.84 10.06
C VAL A 445 11.25 8.27 9.23
N PHE A 446 11.25 6.97 9.03
CA PHE A 446 12.16 6.26 8.13
C PHE A 446 11.42 5.97 6.84
N LEU A 447 11.98 6.39 5.69
CA LEU A 447 11.42 6.15 4.37
C LEU A 447 12.29 5.17 3.59
N TYR A 448 11.64 4.31 2.79
CA TYR A 448 12.28 3.27 1.98
C TYR A 448 11.44 2.90 0.75
N GLY A 449 11.96 2.01 -0.10
CA GLY A 449 11.23 1.45 -1.23
C GLY A 449 11.46 2.17 -2.56
N ASP A 450 12.55 2.93 -2.69
CA ASP A 450 12.99 3.57 -3.94
C ASP A 450 13.68 2.62 -4.92
N GLY A 451 13.66 1.30 -4.66
CA GLY A 451 14.37 0.29 -5.45
C GLY A 451 15.87 0.19 -5.14
N THR A 452 16.37 0.87 -4.10
CA THR A 452 17.77 0.82 -3.67
C THR A 452 17.94 0.15 -2.30
N ASN A 453 19.19 -0.03 -1.88
CA ASN A 453 19.52 -0.53 -0.55
C ASN A 453 19.60 0.59 0.51
N LYS A 454 18.95 1.71 0.29
CA LYS A 454 18.98 2.87 1.17
C LYS A 454 17.69 3.00 1.97
N VAL A 455 17.85 3.52 3.17
CA VAL A 455 16.77 3.97 4.04
C VAL A 455 17.15 5.37 4.50
N ILE A 456 16.27 6.34 4.31
CA ILE A 456 16.48 7.72 4.78
C ILE A 456 15.59 8.00 5.98
N TYR A 457 16.01 8.92 6.84
CA TYR A 457 15.22 9.24 8.03
C TYR A 457 15.14 10.75 8.29
N SER A 458 14.01 11.16 8.89
CA SER A 458 13.73 12.57 9.14
C SER A 458 14.63 13.18 10.22
N GLY A 459 14.82 14.49 10.13
CA GLY A 459 15.44 15.32 11.15
C GLY A 459 14.45 15.75 12.24
N LEU A 460 14.93 16.59 13.14
CA LEU A 460 14.13 17.41 14.04
C LEU A 460 14.25 18.85 13.56
N ASP A 461 13.23 19.67 13.76
CA ASP A 461 13.28 21.10 13.45
C ASP A 461 14.23 21.85 14.40
N GLU A 462 14.40 23.15 14.19
CA GLU A 462 15.28 24.00 15.03
C GLU A 462 14.86 24.06 16.52
N ASN A 463 13.60 23.71 16.83
CA ASN A 463 13.07 23.62 18.19
C ASN A 463 13.19 22.20 18.77
N GLY A 464 13.79 21.26 18.03
CA GLY A 464 13.90 19.87 18.43
C GLY A 464 12.60 19.07 18.30
N GLN A 465 11.60 19.58 17.55
CA GLN A 465 10.33 18.89 17.35
C GLN A 465 10.40 17.90 16.20
N PRO A 466 9.72 16.75 16.32
CA PRO A 466 9.63 15.78 15.24
C PRO A 466 8.89 16.34 14.02
N THR A 467 9.45 16.12 12.84
CA THR A 467 8.82 16.50 11.58
C THR A 467 9.03 15.46 10.50
N ALA A 468 8.04 15.27 9.65
CA ALA A 468 8.13 14.45 8.44
C ALA A 468 8.47 15.29 7.19
N GLU A 469 8.80 16.57 7.36
CA GLU A 469 9.09 17.52 6.28
C GLU A 469 10.58 17.92 6.21
N TYR A 470 11.44 17.28 7.03
CA TYR A 470 12.87 17.53 7.05
C TYR A 470 13.65 16.23 6.90
N PHE A 471 14.27 16.02 5.74
CA PHE A 471 15.17 14.89 5.46
C PHE A 471 16.57 15.43 5.16
N PRO A 472 17.43 15.57 6.18
CA PRO A 472 18.80 16.02 6.01
C PRO A 472 19.60 15.14 5.05
N ASP A 473 20.51 15.73 4.29
CA ASP A 473 21.28 15.09 3.22
C ASP A 473 22.14 13.90 3.66
N LEU A 474 22.53 13.83 4.94
CA LEU A 474 23.32 12.72 5.49
C LEU A 474 22.50 11.75 6.36
N ASN A 475 21.20 11.98 6.49
CA ASN A 475 20.33 11.08 7.24
C ASN A 475 19.94 9.86 6.40
N GLU A 476 20.92 9.02 6.04
CA GLU A 476 20.70 7.76 5.32
C GLU A 476 21.42 6.59 6.00
N CYS A 477 20.81 5.41 5.93
CA CYS A 477 21.43 4.13 6.27
C CYS A 477 21.52 3.29 5.01
N ARG A 478 22.71 2.77 4.71
CA ARG A 478 22.91 1.78 3.64
C ARG A 478 22.85 0.38 4.20
N ILE A 479 21.97 -0.42 3.64
CA ILE A 479 21.68 -1.77 4.12
C ILE A 479 22.47 -2.80 3.29
N GLY A 480 23.47 -3.40 3.95
CA GLY A 480 24.38 -4.34 3.27
C GLY A 480 25.32 -3.69 2.27
N VAL A 481 26.11 -4.51 1.60
CA VAL A 481 27.12 -4.07 0.62
C VAL A 481 26.65 -4.21 -0.84
N ASP A 482 25.65 -5.04 -1.06
CA ASP A 482 25.01 -5.20 -2.37
C ASP A 482 23.95 -4.12 -2.60
N THR A 483 23.56 -3.94 -3.86
CA THR A 483 22.58 -2.93 -4.27
C THR A 483 21.14 -3.46 -4.28
N SER A 484 20.90 -4.68 -3.80
CA SER A 484 19.53 -5.23 -3.73
C SER A 484 18.62 -4.35 -2.87
N PRO A 485 17.37 -4.12 -3.30
CA PRO A 485 16.49 -3.16 -2.66
C PRO A 485 16.05 -3.58 -1.26
N VAL A 486 15.77 -2.59 -0.42
CA VAL A 486 15.04 -2.78 0.83
C VAL A 486 13.57 -2.97 0.49
N THR A 487 13.00 -4.09 0.95
CA THR A 487 11.61 -4.47 0.68
C THR A 487 10.67 -4.15 1.84
N ALA A 488 11.10 -4.32 3.09
CA ALA A 488 10.25 -4.06 4.24
C ALA A 488 11.03 -3.58 5.47
N LEU A 489 10.37 -2.74 6.26
CA LEU A 489 10.80 -2.34 7.60
C LEU A 489 9.71 -2.67 8.61
N VAL A 490 10.11 -3.02 9.82
CA VAL A 490 9.18 -3.14 10.95
C VAL A 490 9.92 -2.87 12.27
N LYS A 491 9.33 -2.05 13.12
CA LYS A 491 9.85 -1.83 14.47
C LYS A 491 9.61 -3.09 15.33
N HIS A 492 10.66 -3.57 15.97
CA HIS A 492 10.60 -4.68 16.89
C HIS A 492 11.43 -4.37 18.14
N TYR A 493 10.76 -4.10 19.25
CA TYR A 493 11.36 -3.57 20.48
C TYR A 493 12.17 -2.28 20.26
N ASN A 494 13.44 -2.26 20.61
CA ASN A 494 14.37 -1.13 20.44
C ASN A 494 15.18 -1.21 19.13
N ARG A 495 14.72 -1.97 18.15
CA ARG A 495 15.37 -2.15 16.85
C ARG A 495 14.36 -1.96 15.72
N LEU A 496 14.86 -1.46 14.62
CA LEU A 496 14.14 -1.46 13.35
C LEU A 496 14.68 -2.61 12.52
N LEU A 497 13.87 -3.64 12.28
CA LEU A 497 14.23 -4.75 11.39
C LEU A 497 14.06 -4.29 9.95
N VAL A 498 15.04 -4.62 9.14
CA VAL A 498 15.11 -4.24 7.73
C VAL A 498 15.26 -5.49 6.90
N PHE A 499 14.38 -5.67 5.94
CA PHE A 499 14.36 -6.83 5.07
C PHE A 499 14.71 -6.45 3.64
N LYS A 500 15.41 -7.35 2.98
CA LYS A 500 15.57 -7.46 1.54
C LYS A 500 14.94 -8.76 1.07
N ASP A 501 14.97 -9.05 -0.22
CA ASP A 501 14.37 -10.26 -0.77
C ASP A 501 14.84 -11.54 -0.02
N ASN A 502 16.15 -11.67 0.24
CA ASN A 502 16.74 -12.86 0.84
C ASN A 502 17.63 -12.58 2.08
N GLU A 503 17.54 -11.38 2.64
CA GLU A 503 18.39 -10.98 3.75
C GLU A 503 17.62 -10.16 4.77
N ALA A 504 18.05 -10.20 6.02
CA ALA A 504 17.52 -9.40 7.11
C ALA A 504 18.64 -8.71 7.90
N TYR A 505 18.37 -7.47 8.26
CA TYR A 505 19.25 -6.59 9.03
C TYR A 505 18.49 -5.94 10.18
N SER A 506 19.18 -5.28 11.08
CA SER A 506 18.59 -4.37 12.06
C SER A 506 19.28 -3.03 12.06
N ILE A 507 18.50 -1.98 12.20
CA ILE A 507 18.97 -0.63 12.56
C ILE A 507 18.71 -0.46 14.06
N TYR A 508 19.69 0.07 14.76
CA TYR A 508 19.59 0.43 16.17
C TYR A 508 20.28 1.75 16.45
N TYR A 509 19.76 2.47 17.44
CA TYR A 509 20.37 3.73 17.90
C TYR A 509 21.36 3.42 19.01
N ASP A 510 22.58 3.93 18.91
CA ASP A 510 23.63 3.76 19.91
C ASP A 510 24.53 5.00 19.98
N ILE A 511 25.26 5.09 21.08
CA ILE A 511 26.26 6.12 21.31
C ILE A 511 27.62 5.43 21.34
N LEU A 512 28.40 5.63 20.28
CA LEU A 512 29.77 5.10 20.20
C LEU A 512 30.78 6.10 20.74
N SER A 513 31.61 5.63 21.67
CA SER A 513 32.77 6.40 22.13
C SER A 513 33.91 6.25 21.12
N LEU A 514 34.42 7.35 20.63
CA LEU A 514 35.55 7.40 19.71
C LEU A 514 36.89 7.33 20.47
N ALA A 515 37.96 6.97 19.78
CA ALA A 515 39.29 6.83 20.36
C ALA A 515 39.87 8.15 20.93
N ASP A 516 39.36 9.29 20.47
CA ASP A 516 39.73 10.65 20.95
C ASP A 516 38.95 11.05 22.22
N GLY A 517 38.09 10.18 22.75
CA GLY A 517 37.25 10.45 23.92
C GLY A 517 35.93 11.17 23.60
N SER A 518 35.67 11.53 22.34
CA SER A 518 34.37 12.04 21.91
C SER A 518 33.35 10.92 21.78
N ALA A 519 32.06 11.27 21.77
CA ALA A 519 30.98 10.31 21.57
C ALA A 519 30.12 10.71 20.35
N THR A 520 29.82 9.75 19.50
CA THR A 520 28.93 9.95 18.35
C THR A 520 27.68 9.09 18.53
N ALA A 521 26.52 9.77 18.58
CA ALA A 521 25.22 9.11 18.59
C ALA A 521 24.70 8.96 17.16
N GLY A 522 24.15 7.79 16.83
CA GLY A 522 23.64 7.55 15.48
C GLY A 522 22.93 6.22 15.31
N PHE A 523 22.50 5.97 14.08
CA PHE A 523 21.88 4.71 13.68
C PHE A 523 22.94 3.80 13.05
N TYR A 524 23.00 2.58 13.55
CA TYR A 524 23.95 1.56 13.11
C TYR A 524 23.24 0.37 12.53
N VAL A 525 23.81 -0.22 11.49
CA VAL A 525 23.25 -1.36 10.76
C VAL A 525 24.00 -2.62 11.14
N SER A 526 23.26 -3.69 11.47
CA SER A 526 23.80 -5.01 11.78
C SER A 526 23.06 -6.09 11.01
N ALA A 527 23.78 -7.03 10.40
CA ALA A 527 23.17 -8.17 9.72
C ALA A 527 22.57 -9.15 10.74
N ILE A 528 21.40 -9.71 10.44
CA ILE A 528 20.69 -10.70 11.26
C ILE A 528 20.66 -12.05 10.55
N ASN A 529 20.25 -12.08 9.28
CA ASN A 529 20.13 -13.28 8.49
C ASN A 529 20.59 -13.01 7.05
N LYS A 530 21.26 -13.98 6.44
CA LYS A 530 21.84 -13.85 5.09
C LYS A 530 21.18 -14.79 4.05
N SER A 531 20.07 -15.42 4.41
CA SER A 531 19.41 -16.40 3.55
C SER A 531 17.88 -16.35 3.62
N ILE A 532 17.30 -15.56 4.51
CA ILE A 532 15.86 -15.38 4.66
C ILE A 532 15.57 -13.89 4.81
N GLY A 533 14.57 -13.40 4.10
CA GLY A 533 14.19 -11.99 4.08
C GLY A 533 12.69 -11.76 3.99
N CYS A 534 12.30 -10.85 3.10
CA CYS A 534 10.92 -10.55 2.75
C CYS A 534 10.80 -10.22 1.27
N CYS A 535 10.14 -11.07 0.49
CA CYS A 535 10.00 -10.89 -0.96
C CYS A 535 8.87 -9.93 -1.37
N ALA A 536 7.96 -9.58 -0.44
CA ALA A 536 6.85 -8.67 -0.67
C ALA A 536 7.12 -7.30 -0.08
N GLU A 537 6.88 -6.25 -0.88
CA GLU A 537 7.11 -4.86 -0.45
C GLU A 537 6.18 -4.48 0.72
N ALA A 538 6.75 -3.90 1.78
CA ALA A 538 6.07 -3.45 3.01
C ALA A 538 5.29 -4.56 3.76
N GLN A 539 5.63 -5.84 3.55
CA GLN A 539 4.90 -6.96 4.14
C GLN A 539 5.67 -7.65 5.29
N ALA A 540 6.19 -6.86 6.21
CA ALA A 540 6.67 -7.33 7.49
C ALA A 540 5.69 -6.90 8.60
N VAL A 541 4.99 -7.87 9.21
CA VAL A 541 3.89 -7.59 10.15
C VAL A 541 4.21 -8.13 11.54
N LEU A 542 3.93 -7.33 12.57
CA LEU A 542 4.09 -7.74 13.97
C LEU A 542 2.86 -8.51 14.45
N VAL A 543 3.03 -9.78 14.78
CA VAL A 543 2.01 -10.68 15.31
C VAL A 543 2.42 -11.11 16.72
N GLU A 544 1.70 -10.66 17.76
CA GLU A 544 2.01 -10.99 19.17
C GLU A 544 3.50 -10.83 19.54
N ASN A 545 4.09 -9.69 19.19
CA ASN A 545 5.52 -9.41 19.39
C ASN A 545 6.47 -10.32 18.60
N ARG A 546 6.02 -10.97 17.53
CA ARG A 546 6.85 -11.69 16.57
C ARG A 546 6.63 -11.15 15.18
N VAL A 547 7.69 -10.88 14.48
CA VAL A 547 7.60 -10.41 13.12
C VAL A 547 7.34 -11.58 12.18
N ARG A 548 6.45 -11.40 11.20
CA ARG A 548 6.22 -12.36 10.12
C ARG A 548 6.50 -11.73 8.77
N THR A 549 7.12 -12.50 7.88
CA THR A 549 7.49 -12.09 6.52
C THR A 549 7.18 -13.19 5.53
N LEU A 550 7.10 -12.80 4.25
CA LEU A 550 6.98 -13.70 3.12
C LEU A 550 8.37 -13.85 2.46
N ASP A 551 8.84 -15.08 2.32
CA ASP A 551 10.11 -15.36 1.66
C ASP A 551 10.00 -16.56 0.74
N GLY A 552 10.27 -16.34 -0.56
CA GLY A 552 10.20 -17.37 -1.58
C GLY A 552 8.81 -17.97 -1.71
N ALA A 553 8.60 -19.16 -1.12
CA ALA A 553 7.35 -19.90 -1.15
C ALA A 553 6.74 -20.11 0.25
N ASP A 554 7.25 -19.42 1.25
CA ASP A 554 6.93 -19.70 2.65
C ASP A 554 6.62 -18.44 3.47
N ILE A 555 5.97 -18.66 4.63
CA ILE A 555 5.76 -17.64 5.66
C ILE A 555 6.72 -17.95 6.80
N TYR A 556 7.52 -16.96 7.18
CA TYR A 556 8.48 -17.05 8.28
C TYR A 556 8.05 -16.20 9.47
N GLU A 557 8.31 -16.71 10.66
CA GLU A 557 8.17 -16.02 11.94
C GLU A 557 9.55 -15.75 12.53
N TRP A 558 9.82 -14.49 12.89
CA TRP A 558 11.09 -14.05 13.46
C TRP A 558 10.99 -13.96 14.97
N ARG A 559 11.99 -14.52 15.65
CA ARG A 559 12.08 -14.50 17.12
C ARG A 559 13.25 -13.65 17.55
N ALA A 560 13.02 -12.79 18.54
CA ALA A 560 14.11 -12.08 19.17
C ALA A 560 14.97 -13.09 19.94
N THR A 561 16.25 -13.18 19.59
CA THR A 561 17.21 -13.95 20.39
C THR A 561 17.64 -13.08 21.57
N SER A 562 17.14 -13.40 22.75
CA SER A 562 17.55 -12.76 23.99
C SER A 562 18.91 -13.33 24.42
N SER A 563 19.98 -12.70 24.00
CA SER A 563 21.24 -12.83 24.76
C SER A 563 21.83 -11.44 24.93
N ALA A 564 21.98 -11.06 26.15
CA ALA A 564 22.64 -9.84 26.55
C ALA A 564 23.99 -9.72 25.80
N GLY A 565 24.10 -8.77 24.89
CA GLY A 565 25.39 -8.27 24.42
C GLY A 565 25.96 -8.85 23.13
N ASN A 566 25.60 -10.04 22.66
CA ASN A 566 26.09 -10.59 21.40
C ASN A 566 24.94 -11.23 20.61
N ILE A 567 24.43 -10.52 19.58
CA ILE A 567 23.60 -11.14 18.57
C ILE A 567 24.54 -11.96 17.71
N THR A 568 24.68 -13.22 18.03
CA THR A 568 25.27 -14.19 17.12
C THR A 568 24.33 -14.27 15.91
N LEU A 569 24.91 -14.17 14.72
CA LEU A 569 24.28 -14.48 13.43
C LEU A 569 23.81 -15.95 13.48
N ASP A 570 22.69 -16.22 14.16
CA ASP A 570 22.09 -17.54 14.19
C ASP A 570 21.00 -17.58 13.14
N GLN A 571 21.19 -18.37 12.08
CA GLN A 571 20.19 -18.65 11.05
C GLN A 571 18.85 -19.18 11.62
N ARG A 572 18.80 -19.52 12.92
CA ARG A 572 17.59 -19.94 13.63
C ARG A 572 16.69 -18.81 14.09
N ASN A 573 17.02 -17.55 13.77
CA ASN A 573 16.18 -16.40 14.11
C ASN A 573 14.81 -16.44 13.40
N ALA A 574 14.74 -17.08 12.23
CA ALA A 574 13.52 -17.25 11.46
C ALA A 574 13.06 -18.71 11.50
N SER A 575 11.79 -18.94 11.75
CA SER A 575 11.17 -20.26 11.71
C SER A 575 10.02 -20.28 10.71
N ARG A 576 10.03 -21.28 9.83
CA ARG A 576 8.95 -21.51 8.88
C ARG A 576 7.67 -21.92 9.62
N ILE A 577 6.55 -21.25 9.35
CA ILE A 577 5.26 -21.53 9.99
C ILE A 577 4.20 -22.07 9.00
N SER A 578 4.48 -22.04 7.71
CA SER A 578 3.54 -22.43 6.62
C SER A 578 3.57 -23.91 6.27
N GLN A 579 4.31 -24.75 7.00
CA GLN A 579 4.53 -26.17 6.68
C GLN A 579 3.23 -26.98 6.49
N ARG A 580 2.15 -26.60 7.22
CA ARG A 580 0.87 -27.31 7.17
C ARG A 580 -0.04 -26.88 6.02
N VAL A 581 0.32 -25.82 5.29
CA VAL A 581 -0.54 -25.19 4.28
C VAL A 581 0.20 -24.96 2.96
N GLN A 582 1.21 -25.78 2.71
CA GLN A 582 2.13 -25.60 1.59
C GLN A 582 1.45 -25.74 0.23
N ASP A 583 0.53 -26.68 0.08
CA ASP A 583 -0.16 -26.91 -1.20
C ASP A 583 -1.04 -25.71 -1.57
N THR A 584 -1.82 -25.21 -0.62
CA THR A 584 -2.61 -23.99 -0.82
C THR A 584 -1.71 -22.78 -1.05
N LEU A 585 -0.67 -22.61 -0.25
CA LEU A 585 0.28 -21.46 -0.33
C LEU A 585 1.03 -21.45 -1.67
N SER A 586 1.34 -22.60 -2.25
CA SER A 586 2.00 -22.71 -3.56
C SER A 586 1.20 -22.09 -4.71
N SER A 587 -0.11 -21.90 -4.53
CA SER A 587 -1.01 -21.25 -5.50
C SER A 587 -1.07 -19.73 -5.34
N PHE A 588 -0.33 -19.15 -4.37
CA PHE A 588 -0.31 -17.71 -4.07
C PHE A 588 0.87 -17.03 -4.77
N ASP A 589 0.64 -15.83 -5.26
CA ASP A 589 1.72 -14.91 -5.64
C ASP A 589 2.16 -14.16 -4.38
N LEU A 590 3.20 -14.66 -3.73
CA LEU A 590 3.68 -14.09 -2.46
C LEU A 590 4.42 -12.76 -2.64
N ARG A 591 4.94 -12.44 -3.83
CA ARG A 591 5.56 -11.12 -4.09
C ARG A 591 4.55 -9.98 -4.03
N ASN A 592 3.32 -10.25 -4.43
CA ASN A 592 2.18 -9.34 -4.33
C ASN A 592 1.24 -9.72 -3.16
N GLY A 593 1.73 -10.54 -2.23
CA GLY A 593 0.99 -10.95 -1.05
C GLY A 593 0.81 -9.78 -0.06
N ILE A 594 -0.31 -9.77 0.65
CA ILE A 594 -0.65 -8.78 1.66
C ILE A 594 -0.74 -9.49 3.00
N LEU A 595 -0.02 -9.00 3.99
CA LEU A 595 -0.08 -9.50 5.37
C LEU A 595 -0.87 -8.53 6.25
N TYR A 596 -1.72 -9.07 7.09
CA TYR A 596 -2.44 -8.30 8.08
C TYR A 596 -2.66 -9.12 9.36
N TYR A 597 -2.60 -8.46 10.52
CA TYR A 597 -2.91 -9.06 11.81
C TYR A 597 -4.06 -8.35 12.49
N ASP A 598 -5.18 -9.05 12.64
CA ASP A 598 -6.31 -8.60 13.47
C ASP A 598 -6.07 -9.00 14.93
N LYS A 599 -5.58 -8.05 15.71
CA LYS A 599 -5.28 -8.25 17.13
C LYS A 599 -6.53 -8.60 17.96
N ALA A 600 -7.67 -8.04 17.61
CA ALA A 600 -8.91 -8.25 18.38
C ALA A 600 -9.46 -9.69 18.24
N ARG A 601 -9.10 -10.36 17.12
CA ARG A 601 -9.59 -11.71 16.80
C ARG A 601 -8.48 -12.75 16.77
N HIS A 602 -7.24 -12.35 17.06
CA HIS A 602 -6.05 -13.18 16.98
C HIS A 602 -5.90 -13.91 15.63
N GLU A 603 -6.29 -13.22 14.54
CA GLU A 603 -6.24 -13.77 13.20
C GLU A 603 -5.16 -13.08 12.36
N PHE A 604 -4.25 -13.88 11.82
CA PHE A 604 -3.23 -13.45 10.87
C PHE A 604 -3.69 -13.82 9.46
N TYR A 605 -3.67 -12.87 8.56
CA TYR A 605 -4.07 -12.98 7.17
C TYR A 605 -2.87 -12.90 6.24
N CYS A 606 -2.80 -13.81 5.28
CA CYS A 606 -1.94 -13.73 4.10
C CYS A 606 -2.85 -13.78 2.88
N ILE A 607 -2.95 -12.67 2.14
CA ILE A 607 -3.90 -12.46 1.05
C ILE A 607 -3.12 -12.40 -0.27
N SER A 608 -3.63 -13.06 -1.31
CA SER A 608 -3.10 -12.99 -2.67
C SER A 608 -4.26 -13.05 -3.67
N GLY A 609 -4.48 -11.95 -4.39
CA GLY A 609 -5.61 -11.80 -5.31
C GLY A 609 -6.96 -11.93 -4.61
N ASP A 610 -7.73 -12.95 -4.99
CA ASP A 610 -9.06 -13.26 -4.43
C ASP A 610 -9.04 -14.37 -3.37
N LYS A 611 -7.85 -14.76 -2.89
CA LYS A 611 -7.66 -15.82 -1.90
C LYS A 611 -6.96 -15.29 -0.65
N ALA A 612 -7.23 -15.94 0.48
CA ALA A 612 -6.48 -15.70 1.70
C ALA A 612 -6.20 -17.01 2.45
N LEU A 613 -5.02 -17.10 3.04
CA LEU A 613 -4.71 -18.04 4.13
C LEU A 613 -4.82 -17.27 5.44
N VAL A 614 -5.59 -17.82 6.37
CA VAL A 614 -5.82 -17.20 7.68
C VAL A 614 -5.39 -18.17 8.76
N GLN A 615 -4.61 -17.68 9.72
CA GLN A 615 -4.26 -18.43 10.92
C GLN A 615 -4.93 -17.82 12.15
N ASN A 616 -5.68 -18.62 12.87
CA ASN A 616 -5.96 -18.29 14.26
C ASN A 616 -4.70 -18.57 15.06
N VAL A 617 -4.10 -17.52 15.60
CA VAL A 617 -2.77 -17.60 16.23
C VAL A 617 -2.81 -18.33 17.57
N GLU A 618 -3.90 -18.16 18.34
CA GLU A 618 -4.08 -18.86 19.64
C GLU A 618 -4.30 -20.36 19.48
N ALA A 619 -5.13 -20.75 18.51
CA ALA A 619 -5.44 -22.16 18.26
C ALA A 619 -4.39 -22.86 17.36
N ASP A 620 -3.42 -22.13 16.80
CA ASP A 620 -2.48 -22.59 15.76
C ASP A 620 -3.20 -23.32 14.61
N ALA A 621 -4.34 -22.75 14.16
CA ALA A 621 -5.23 -23.36 13.18
C ALA A 621 -5.28 -22.51 11.91
N TRP A 622 -5.01 -23.15 10.75
CA TRP A 622 -5.04 -22.50 9.45
C TRP A 622 -6.36 -22.76 8.72
N TYR A 623 -6.80 -21.77 7.91
CA TYR A 623 -7.96 -21.84 7.03
C TYR A 623 -7.64 -21.24 5.68
N ALA A 624 -8.27 -21.72 4.61
CA ALA A 624 -8.22 -21.08 3.30
C ALA A 624 -9.54 -20.37 3.02
N TYR A 625 -9.46 -19.13 2.53
CA TYR A 625 -10.60 -18.36 2.04
C TYR A 625 -10.49 -18.19 0.51
N THR A 626 -11.60 -18.28 -0.17
CA THR A 626 -11.78 -17.98 -1.60
C THR A 626 -12.86 -16.92 -1.75
N ASP A 627 -12.94 -16.26 -2.90
CA ASP A 627 -13.84 -15.12 -3.11
C ASP A 627 -13.62 -14.03 -2.06
N PHE A 628 -12.33 -13.68 -1.87
CA PHE A 628 -11.87 -12.74 -0.84
C PHE A 628 -10.98 -11.64 -1.45
N PRO A 629 -11.51 -10.79 -2.35
CA PRO A 629 -10.75 -9.81 -3.13
C PRO A 629 -10.37 -8.56 -2.31
N VAL A 630 -9.76 -8.77 -1.15
CA VAL A 630 -9.36 -7.72 -0.21
C VAL A 630 -7.98 -7.20 -0.58
N THR A 631 -7.85 -5.89 -0.68
CA THR A 631 -6.60 -5.19 -1.03
C THR A 631 -5.93 -4.53 0.16
N CYS A 632 -6.70 -4.16 1.18
CA CYS A 632 -6.21 -3.60 2.43
C CYS A 632 -7.22 -3.82 3.55
N MET A 633 -6.75 -3.83 4.79
CA MET A 633 -7.58 -4.08 5.97
C MET A 633 -7.26 -3.08 7.08
N LEU A 634 -8.26 -2.75 7.89
CA LEU A 634 -8.10 -1.91 9.05
C LEU A 634 -9.11 -2.30 10.14
N ALA A 635 -8.63 -2.57 11.35
CA ALA A 635 -9.49 -2.77 12.51
C ALA A 635 -10.00 -1.42 13.03
N LEU A 636 -11.31 -1.23 13.03
CA LEU A 636 -12.00 -0.08 13.58
C LEU A 636 -12.91 -0.53 14.71
N ASP A 637 -12.51 -0.26 15.95
CA ASP A 637 -13.20 -0.68 17.14
C ASP A 637 -13.47 -2.21 17.15
N ASP A 638 -14.71 -2.65 17.03
CA ASP A 638 -15.12 -4.06 16.96
C ASP A 638 -15.22 -4.62 15.52
N ARG A 639 -15.01 -3.77 14.50
CA ARG A 639 -15.20 -4.11 13.09
C ARG A 639 -13.86 -4.28 12.37
N LEU A 640 -13.84 -5.21 11.43
CA LEU A 640 -12.74 -5.34 10.50
C LEU A 640 -13.18 -4.80 9.15
N VAL A 641 -12.68 -3.61 8.81
CA VAL A 641 -12.99 -2.93 7.56
C VAL A 641 -11.99 -3.36 6.51
N CYS A 642 -12.49 -3.67 5.33
CA CYS A 642 -11.74 -4.16 4.18
C CYS A 642 -11.94 -3.22 3.00
N GLY A 643 -10.85 -2.82 2.36
CA GLY A 643 -10.86 -2.25 1.02
C GLY A 643 -10.85 -3.38 0.00
N LEU A 644 -11.66 -3.26 -1.04
CA LEU A 644 -11.81 -4.31 -2.06
C LEU A 644 -11.21 -3.88 -3.41
N ALA A 645 -10.89 -4.87 -4.23
CA ALA A 645 -10.34 -4.68 -5.57
C ALA A 645 -11.29 -3.94 -6.54
N ASP A 646 -12.59 -3.96 -6.26
CA ASP A 646 -13.63 -3.27 -7.03
C ASP A 646 -13.98 -1.87 -6.50
N GLY A 647 -13.19 -1.34 -5.58
CA GLY A 647 -13.36 0.00 -5.00
C GLY A 647 -14.37 0.09 -3.87
N HIS A 648 -14.97 -1.02 -3.42
CA HIS A 648 -15.87 -0.99 -2.28
C HIS A 648 -15.11 -0.99 -0.95
N ILE A 649 -15.70 -0.30 0.00
CA ILE A 649 -15.43 -0.48 1.42
C ILE A 649 -16.42 -1.53 1.95
N ALA A 650 -15.90 -2.58 2.57
CA ALA A 650 -16.68 -3.66 3.13
C ALA A 650 -16.31 -3.91 4.60
N ILE A 651 -17.21 -4.53 5.33
CA ILE A 651 -16.95 -5.06 6.68
C ILE A 651 -16.97 -6.57 6.59
N LEU A 652 -16.00 -7.24 7.22
CA LEU A 652 -16.03 -8.68 7.40
C LEU A 652 -17.04 -9.04 8.49
N ASP A 653 -18.30 -9.22 8.08
CA ASP A 653 -19.44 -9.49 8.98
C ASP A 653 -19.57 -10.99 9.23
N ARG A 654 -19.26 -11.41 10.47
CA ARG A 654 -19.31 -12.82 10.87
C ARG A 654 -20.72 -13.32 11.13
N ASP A 655 -21.69 -12.40 11.22
CA ASP A 655 -23.08 -12.70 11.50
C ASP A 655 -23.98 -12.64 10.26
N ALA A 656 -23.45 -12.18 9.14
CA ALA A 656 -24.14 -12.17 7.86
C ALA A 656 -24.37 -13.59 7.30
N GLU A 657 -25.41 -13.73 6.48
CA GLU A 657 -25.62 -14.95 5.67
C GLU A 657 -24.51 -15.08 4.63
N ILE A 658 -24.20 -16.34 4.31
CA ILE A 658 -23.14 -16.67 3.35
C ILE A 658 -23.69 -16.66 1.92
N ASP A 659 -22.93 -16.11 1.01
CA ASP A 659 -23.14 -16.06 -0.45
C ASP A 659 -22.06 -16.78 -1.25
N PHE A 660 -21.20 -17.51 -0.55
CA PHE A 660 -20.05 -18.24 -1.09
C PHE A 660 -20.08 -19.71 -0.71
N LYS A 661 -19.35 -20.52 -1.46
CA LYS A 661 -19.23 -21.96 -1.21
C LYS A 661 -18.29 -22.26 -0.04
N THR A 662 -18.69 -23.19 0.83
CA THR A 662 -17.88 -23.67 1.95
C THR A 662 -17.50 -25.12 1.75
N GLU A 663 -16.35 -25.56 2.23
CA GLU A 663 -15.89 -26.94 2.15
C GLU A 663 -14.96 -27.30 3.30
N TRP A 664 -15.26 -28.36 4.01
CA TRP A 664 -14.40 -29.00 4.99
C TRP A 664 -14.34 -30.49 4.72
N VAL A 665 -13.15 -31.05 4.58
CA VAL A 665 -12.95 -32.49 4.33
C VAL A 665 -11.93 -33.00 5.34
N SER A 666 -12.29 -34.04 6.08
CA SER A 666 -11.38 -34.69 7.03
C SER A 666 -10.18 -35.34 6.34
N GLY A 667 -9.18 -35.68 7.10
CA GLY A 667 -8.23 -36.71 6.69
C GLY A 667 -8.92 -38.07 6.45
N SER A 668 -8.18 -39.03 5.95
CA SER A 668 -8.66 -40.40 5.76
C SER A 668 -8.84 -41.10 7.11
N LEU A 669 -10.09 -41.22 7.54
CA LEU A 669 -10.47 -41.83 8.82
C LEU A 669 -10.38 -43.35 8.74
N ASP A 670 -9.46 -43.94 9.43
CA ASP A 670 -9.32 -45.43 9.52
C ASP A 670 -9.95 -45.99 10.80
N PHE A 671 -10.51 -45.13 11.65
CA PHE A 671 -11.20 -45.49 12.90
C PHE A 671 -10.35 -46.33 13.85
N ASN A 672 -9.05 -46.09 13.89
CA ASN A 672 -8.04 -46.80 14.67
C ASN A 672 -7.92 -48.31 14.34
N LYS A 673 -8.35 -48.70 13.15
CA LYS A 673 -8.25 -50.09 12.65
C LYS A 673 -7.92 -50.13 11.16
N PRO A 674 -6.68 -49.81 10.77
CA PRO A 674 -6.31 -49.61 9.36
C PRO A 674 -6.45 -50.83 8.47
N TYR A 675 -6.51 -52.03 9.04
CA TYR A 675 -6.59 -53.28 8.25
C TYR A 675 -7.97 -53.96 8.25
N ALA A 676 -8.96 -53.43 8.99
CA ALA A 676 -10.27 -54.04 9.09
C ALA A 676 -11.24 -53.47 8.07
N LEU A 677 -12.02 -54.35 7.40
CA LEU A 677 -13.13 -53.91 6.61
C LEU A 677 -14.26 -53.38 7.51
N LYS A 678 -14.85 -52.27 7.10
CA LYS A 678 -15.81 -51.51 7.89
C LYS A 678 -17.11 -51.30 7.12
N ASN A 679 -18.18 -51.14 7.86
CA ASN A 679 -19.44 -50.61 7.39
C ASN A 679 -19.90 -49.48 8.33
N SER A 680 -20.39 -48.39 7.81
CA SER A 680 -21.04 -47.34 8.59
C SER A 680 -22.54 -47.35 8.34
N THR A 681 -23.31 -47.14 9.39
CA THR A 681 -24.78 -47.19 9.29
C THR A 681 -25.40 -45.80 9.48
N GLN A 682 -24.78 -44.95 10.24
CA GLN A 682 -25.30 -43.64 10.59
C GLN A 682 -24.17 -42.67 10.89
N ILE A 683 -24.38 -41.42 10.51
CA ILE A 683 -23.59 -40.27 10.90
C ILE A 683 -24.51 -39.28 11.63
N TRP A 684 -24.14 -38.84 12.80
CA TRP A 684 -24.83 -37.78 13.53
C TRP A 684 -23.98 -36.53 13.52
N VAL A 685 -24.61 -35.42 13.20
CA VAL A 685 -23.98 -34.10 13.29
C VAL A 685 -24.72 -33.28 14.34
N GLN A 686 -23.93 -32.61 15.16
CA GLN A 686 -24.41 -31.75 16.22
C GLN A 686 -24.23 -30.28 15.80
N ILE A 687 -25.32 -29.54 15.70
CA ILE A 687 -25.36 -28.17 15.22
C ILE A 687 -25.84 -27.24 16.35
N LYS A 688 -25.31 -26.02 16.43
CA LYS A 688 -25.87 -24.98 17.30
C LYS A 688 -27.31 -24.70 16.87
N PRO A 689 -28.25 -24.54 17.82
CA PRO A 689 -29.66 -24.32 17.50
C PRO A 689 -29.86 -22.97 16.79
N GLU A 690 -30.13 -23.03 15.49
CA GLU A 690 -30.44 -21.89 14.64
C GLU A 690 -31.58 -22.25 13.70
N ARG A 691 -32.39 -21.26 13.26
CA ARG A 691 -33.55 -21.47 12.43
C ARG A 691 -33.18 -21.86 11.00
N SER A 692 -33.85 -22.83 10.42
CA SER A 692 -33.85 -23.15 8.98
C SER A 692 -32.46 -23.24 8.33
N ARG A 693 -31.52 -23.94 8.95
CA ARG A 693 -30.16 -24.13 8.44
C ARG A 693 -30.04 -25.43 7.65
N LYS A 694 -29.24 -25.42 6.58
CA LYS A 694 -29.01 -26.55 5.70
C LYS A 694 -27.53 -26.90 5.63
N LEU A 695 -27.25 -28.20 5.66
CA LEU A 695 -25.91 -28.76 5.63
C LEU A 695 -25.87 -29.94 4.68
N ASN A 696 -24.92 -30.01 3.78
CA ASN A 696 -24.60 -31.19 2.99
C ASN A 696 -23.46 -31.96 3.68
N ILE A 697 -23.58 -33.25 3.73
CA ILE A 697 -22.55 -34.18 4.21
C ILE A 697 -22.23 -35.16 3.11
N SER A 698 -20.95 -35.35 2.86
CA SER A 698 -20.45 -36.34 1.90
C SER A 698 -19.51 -37.32 2.58
N VAL A 699 -19.47 -38.53 2.03
CA VAL A 699 -18.52 -39.56 2.39
C VAL A 699 -17.88 -40.09 1.13
N GLU A 700 -16.57 -40.09 1.09
CA GLU A 700 -15.79 -40.68 -0.01
C GLU A 700 -14.90 -41.80 0.54
N THR A 701 -15.08 -43.02 0.05
CA THR A 701 -14.25 -44.17 0.45
C THR A 701 -13.02 -44.28 -0.46
N GLU A 702 -12.02 -45.05 -0.02
CA GLU A 702 -10.81 -45.34 -0.79
C GLU A 702 -11.07 -46.04 -2.13
N ASN A 703 -12.24 -46.62 -2.29
CA ASN A 703 -12.67 -47.27 -3.53
C ASN A 703 -13.41 -46.32 -4.48
N GLY A 704 -13.44 -45.05 -4.21
CA GLY A 704 -14.11 -44.01 -5.02
C GLY A 704 -15.65 -44.01 -4.85
N MET A 705 -16.21 -44.70 -3.86
CA MET A 705 -17.64 -44.60 -3.57
C MET A 705 -17.92 -43.27 -2.90
N LYS A 706 -18.71 -42.42 -3.54
CA LYS A 706 -19.22 -41.18 -2.98
C LYS A 706 -20.67 -41.29 -2.57
N LEU A 707 -20.99 -40.88 -1.36
CA LEU A 707 -22.35 -40.79 -0.83
C LEU A 707 -22.59 -39.39 -0.33
N GLU A 708 -23.74 -38.83 -0.62
CA GLU A 708 -24.14 -37.50 -0.20
C GLU A 708 -25.47 -37.51 0.54
N GLY A 709 -25.60 -36.69 1.55
CA GLY A 709 -26.81 -36.52 2.33
C GLY A 709 -27.02 -35.09 2.75
N ARG A 710 -28.24 -34.59 2.61
CA ARG A 710 -28.64 -33.27 3.06
C ARG A 710 -29.42 -33.39 4.37
N VAL A 711 -29.07 -32.52 5.31
CA VAL A 711 -29.81 -32.35 6.55
C VAL A 711 -30.23 -30.89 6.73
N SER A 712 -31.38 -30.69 7.35
CA SER A 712 -31.87 -29.35 7.66
C SER A 712 -32.41 -29.32 9.10
N THR A 713 -32.20 -28.16 9.76
CA THR A 713 -32.83 -27.91 11.05
C THR A 713 -34.29 -27.52 10.87
N SER A 714 -35.17 -28.00 11.75
CA SER A 714 -36.57 -27.58 11.79
C SER A 714 -36.66 -26.19 12.47
N PRO A 715 -37.63 -25.34 12.09
CA PRO A 715 -37.85 -24.03 12.74
C PRO A 715 -38.22 -24.10 14.21
N ALA A 716 -38.66 -25.22 14.73
CA ALA A 716 -39.08 -25.37 16.13
C ALA A 716 -37.91 -25.81 17.04
N GLY A 717 -37.35 -24.89 17.70
CA GLY A 717 -36.52 -24.81 18.88
C GLY A 717 -36.21 -26.06 19.71
N ALA A 718 -35.52 -27.05 19.14
CA ALA A 718 -34.86 -28.04 19.97
C ALA A 718 -33.49 -27.51 20.40
N ALA A 719 -33.21 -27.54 21.68
CA ALA A 719 -31.87 -27.28 22.18
C ALA A 719 -30.89 -28.30 21.61
N ASN A 720 -29.87 -27.84 20.86
CA ASN A 720 -28.83 -28.67 20.25
C ASN A 720 -29.33 -29.85 19.39
N PRO A 721 -29.89 -29.61 18.22
CA PRO A 721 -30.38 -30.68 17.41
C PRO A 721 -29.22 -31.56 16.93
N THR A 722 -29.29 -32.85 17.28
CA THR A 722 -28.47 -33.88 16.70
C THR A 722 -29.18 -34.38 15.45
N LEU A 723 -28.64 -34.09 14.28
CA LEU A 723 -29.22 -34.49 13.02
C LEU A 723 -28.63 -35.82 12.56
N THR A 724 -29.47 -36.72 12.15
CA THR A 724 -29.07 -38.04 11.66
C THR A 724 -28.97 -38.05 10.14
N VAL A 725 -27.82 -38.39 9.61
CA VAL A 725 -27.62 -38.65 8.18
C VAL A 725 -27.56 -40.16 7.94
N ARG A 726 -28.49 -40.66 7.18
CA ARG A 726 -28.57 -42.08 6.86
C ARG A 726 -27.74 -42.40 5.62
N MET A 727 -26.42 -42.38 5.76
CA MET A 727 -25.51 -42.90 4.74
C MET A 727 -24.96 -44.25 5.19
N LYS A 728 -24.88 -45.18 4.25
CA LYS A 728 -24.46 -46.56 4.53
C LYS A 728 -23.29 -46.98 3.64
N PRO A 729 -22.11 -46.35 3.79
CA PRO A 729 -20.91 -46.86 3.12
C PRO A 729 -20.60 -48.26 3.64
N ARG A 730 -20.28 -49.17 2.73
CA ARG A 730 -20.04 -50.59 3.04
C ARG A 730 -18.70 -51.05 2.45
N LYS A 731 -18.05 -51.99 3.13
CA LYS A 731 -16.83 -52.64 2.68
C LYS A 731 -15.70 -51.67 2.38
N PHE A 732 -15.46 -50.70 3.26
CA PHE A 732 -14.37 -49.75 3.16
C PHE A 732 -13.32 -50.00 4.26
N ILE A 733 -12.10 -49.58 4.05
CA ILE A 733 -11.01 -49.59 5.04
C ILE A 733 -10.95 -48.22 5.69
N ARG A 734 -11.10 -47.16 4.91
CA ARG A 734 -11.07 -45.77 5.34
C ARG A 734 -11.99 -44.90 4.48
N TYR A 735 -12.42 -43.78 5.00
CA TYR A 735 -13.15 -42.78 4.19
C TYR A 735 -12.86 -41.36 4.66
N LYS A 736 -13.11 -40.41 3.79
CA LYS A 736 -13.11 -38.97 4.10
C LYS A 736 -14.55 -38.52 4.35
N LEU A 737 -14.71 -37.70 5.41
CA LEU A 737 -15.96 -37.01 5.73
C LEU A 737 -15.91 -35.62 5.20
N GLY A 738 -16.80 -35.23 4.31
CA GLY A 738 -16.94 -33.86 3.80
C GLY A 738 -18.14 -33.15 4.41
N VAL A 739 -18.02 -31.86 4.63
CA VAL A 739 -19.07 -31.00 5.15
C VAL A 739 -19.13 -29.73 4.32
N GLU A 740 -20.31 -29.33 3.88
CA GLU A 740 -20.61 -28.12 3.16
C GLU A 740 -21.78 -27.40 3.83
N ALA A 741 -21.60 -26.21 4.35
CA ALA A 741 -22.67 -25.38 4.87
C ALA A 741 -23.35 -24.61 3.71
N LEU A 742 -24.67 -24.72 3.59
CA LEU A 742 -25.46 -23.99 2.59
C LEU A 742 -26.03 -22.68 3.14
N ASN A 743 -25.92 -22.47 4.44
CA ASN A 743 -26.30 -21.26 5.15
C ASN A 743 -25.31 -21.05 6.29
N ARG A 744 -25.33 -19.87 6.91
CA ARG A 744 -24.60 -19.67 8.15
C ARG A 744 -25.07 -20.64 9.22
N LEU A 745 -24.16 -21.44 9.73
CA LEU A 745 -24.42 -22.41 10.81
C LEU A 745 -23.13 -22.71 11.58
N THR A 746 -23.28 -23.24 12.78
CA THR A 746 -22.14 -23.68 13.61
C THR A 746 -22.27 -25.18 13.86
N LEU A 747 -21.30 -25.96 13.37
CA LEU A 747 -21.19 -27.39 13.58
C LEU A 747 -20.34 -27.67 14.82
N LEU A 748 -20.96 -28.27 15.84
CA LEU A 748 -20.32 -28.53 17.13
C LEU A 748 -19.54 -29.85 17.14
N GLY A 749 -19.92 -30.83 16.31
CA GLY A 749 -19.25 -32.09 16.22
C GLY A 749 -19.95 -33.10 15.28
N ALA A 750 -19.28 -34.21 15.06
CA ALA A 750 -19.80 -35.31 14.29
C ALA A 750 -19.54 -36.66 14.99
N ASN A 751 -20.53 -37.54 15.01
CA ASN A 751 -20.42 -38.88 15.56
C ASN A 751 -20.71 -39.90 14.45
N ILE A 752 -19.89 -40.91 14.33
CA ILE A 752 -19.93 -41.92 13.26
C ILE A 752 -20.04 -43.29 13.89
N ASN A 753 -21.06 -44.04 13.50
CA ASN A 753 -21.23 -45.43 13.93
C ASN A 753 -20.57 -46.36 12.91
N VAL A 754 -19.56 -47.11 13.36
CA VAL A 754 -18.77 -48.01 12.53
C VAL A 754 -18.86 -49.46 13.08
N SER A 755 -19.17 -50.37 12.21
CA SER A 755 -19.07 -51.80 12.51
C SER A 755 -17.92 -52.45 11.75
N TYR A 756 -17.19 -53.29 12.45
CA TYR A 756 -15.98 -53.95 11.93
C TYR A 756 -16.33 -55.40 11.55
N SER A 757 -15.81 -55.84 10.40
CA SER A 757 -15.81 -57.26 10.02
C SER A 757 -14.50 -57.90 10.51
N THR A 758 -14.63 -59.07 11.13
CA THR A 758 -13.48 -59.87 11.58
C THR A 758 -12.75 -60.57 10.44
N ASN A 759 -13.24 -60.53 9.22
CA ASN A 759 -12.54 -61.10 8.09
C ASN A 759 -11.46 -60.12 7.59
N ILE A 760 -10.23 -60.39 8.01
CA ILE A 760 -9.02 -59.86 7.41
C ILE A 760 -8.89 -60.47 6.02
N LYS A 761 -8.83 -59.68 4.97
CA LYS A 761 -8.35 -60.18 3.68
C LYS A 761 -6.85 -59.99 3.60
#